data_2f7a22c00db112599bbd7ac4f77d1588
#
_entry.id   2f7a22c00db112599bbd7ac4f77d1588
#
_cell.length_a   1.000
_cell.length_b   1.000
_cell.length_c   1.000
_cell.angle_alpha   90.00
_cell.angle_beta   90.00
_cell.angle_gamma   90.00
#
_symmetry.space_group_name_H-M   'P 1'
#
loop_
_entity.id
_entity.type
_entity.pdbx_description
1 polymer ?
#
loop_
_entity_poly.entity_id
_entity_poly.type
_entity_poly.pdbx_seq_one_letter_code
_entity_poly.pdbx_strand_id
1 'polypeptide(L)'
;MSQLLSAVPLTSLTGVGVKVAEKLEKVGLNSVQDLLFHLPLRYEDRTRVYPMIKLHAGLWAAVQGKVMSADTLFGKRKMLTVKISDGNGTVALKFFNFTAGMKNNFTEGKIVHAYGEIKRGNYGLEIIHPDYKFYAPNQPAETEQSLTPVYPTTDGLRQLTLRNLTDQALALLDKAAVQELLPNGLYPQQITLAHALHTIHRPTPDIDLVQFDEGKHPAQIRLIMEELLAQNLSMLAVRSKGQQDVALALPAVNQLKQQLLAQLPFSPTNAQARVVGEIEQDLAKPHPMMRLVQGDVGSGKTLVAALAAVRAIEHGYQVALMAPTELLAEQHAINFAQWFDSMGIKVGWLAGKLKGKAKETQLATIASGEAQMVVGTHALFQEHVAFHNLALVIIDEQHRFGVHQRLELRAKGEKQGSFPHQLIMTATPIPRTLAMTAYADLETSVIDELPPGRTPIQTVAIPDTKRDDIIERVRNACLNEGKQAYWVCTLIDESEVLEAQAAADTAEELQRILPDVKIGLVHGRMKPAEKQAVMKAFKDNELHLLVATTVIEVGVDVPNASLMIIENPERLGLAQLHQLRGRVGRGTVASHCVLLYHSPLSKTAQKRLGVLRESNDGFVIAQRDLEIRGPGELLGTKQTGMADFKIADLVRDQRLIPEVQRIARHIHDQYPHNASAIIERWLGERDIYAKA
;
A
#
# COMPACT_ATOMS: atom_id res chain seq x y z
N MET A 1 -18.69 36.96 15.20
CA MET A 1 -18.30 35.54 15.05
C MET A 1 -17.56 35.42 13.74
N SER A 2 -16.28 35.06 13.74
CA SER A 2 -15.54 34.83 12.51
C SER A 2 -16.11 33.59 11.83
N GLN A 3 -16.55 33.74 10.59
CA GLN A 3 -17.08 32.63 9.80
C GLN A 3 -15.94 31.65 9.52
N LEU A 4 -16.14 30.36 9.83
CA LEU A 4 -15.14 29.32 9.55
C LEU A 4 -14.86 29.28 8.04
N LEU A 5 -13.60 29.23 7.64
CA LEU A 5 -13.21 29.20 6.21
C LEU A 5 -13.73 27.96 5.46
N SER A 6 -14.06 26.87 6.18
CA SER A 6 -14.76 25.70 5.65
C SER A 6 -16.21 26.00 5.22
N ALA A 7 -16.84 27.00 5.82
CA ALA A 7 -18.21 27.44 5.48
C ALA A 7 -18.24 28.56 4.43
N VAL A 8 -17.07 29.09 4.01
CA VAL A 8 -16.99 30.15 2.98
C VAL A 8 -16.91 29.49 1.60
N PRO A 9 -17.96 29.63 0.75
CA PRO A 9 -17.95 29.02 -0.58
C PRO A 9 -16.96 29.73 -1.52
N LEU A 10 -16.36 29.00 -2.44
CA LEU A 10 -15.42 29.57 -3.42
C LEU A 10 -16.05 30.61 -4.35
N THR A 11 -17.38 30.57 -4.53
CA THR A 11 -18.14 31.59 -5.31
C THR A 11 -18.08 32.98 -4.70
N SER A 12 -17.69 33.11 -3.43
CA SER A 12 -17.44 34.42 -2.80
C SER A 12 -16.15 35.10 -3.24
N LEU A 13 -15.24 34.37 -3.88
CA LEU A 13 -13.99 34.89 -4.38
C LEU A 13 -14.16 35.55 -5.75
N THR A 14 -13.44 36.65 -5.97
CA THR A 14 -13.46 37.36 -7.26
C THR A 14 -12.92 36.47 -8.38
N GLY A 15 -13.70 36.36 -9.45
CA GLY A 15 -13.32 35.55 -10.62
C GLY A 15 -13.88 34.11 -10.61
N VAL A 16 -14.63 33.72 -9.58
CA VAL A 16 -15.32 32.43 -9.52
C VAL A 16 -16.78 32.57 -9.94
N GLY A 17 -17.03 32.45 -11.23
CA GLY A 17 -18.38 32.25 -11.78
C GLY A 17 -18.75 30.76 -11.83
N VAL A 18 -19.99 30.44 -12.21
CA VAL A 18 -20.54 29.06 -12.26
C VAL A 18 -19.59 28.07 -12.97
N LYS A 19 -19.08 28.42 -14.14
CA LYS A 19 -18.18 27.55 -14.91
C LYS A 19 -16.82 27.31 -14.25
N VAL A 20 -16.32 28.23 -13.44
CA VAL A 20 -15.08 28.07 -12.69
C VAL A 20 -15.34 27.22 -11.46
N ALA A 21 -16.48 27.46 -10.77
CA ALA A 21 -16.89 26.66 -9.63
C ALA A 21 -17.04 25.16 -9.98
N GLU A 22 -17.70 24.84 -11.09
CA GLU A 22 -17.82 23.46 -11.60
C GLU A 22 -16.46 22.78 -11.86
N LYS A 23 -15.45 23.56 -12.31
CA LYS A 23 -14.10 23.03 -12.53
C LYS A 23 -13.33 22.82 -11.23
N LEU A 24 -13.53 23.71 -10.26
CA LEU A 24 -12.95 23.59 -8.93
C LEU A 24 -13.53 22.38 -8.19
N GLU A 25 -14.85 22.16 -8.30
CA GLU A 25 -15.53 20.98 -7.75
C GLU A 25 -14.96 19.66 -8.30
N LYS A 26 -14.62 19.60 -9.62
CA LYS A 26 -13.99 18.42 -10.23
C LYS A 26 -12.63 18.03 -9.63
N VAL A 27 -11.94 18.98 -9.02
CA VAL A 27 -10.69 18.75 -8.27
C VAL A 27 -10.91 18.73 -6.76
N GLY A 28 -12.18 18.62 -6.33
CA GLY A 28 -12.57 18.46 -4.92
C GLY A 28 -12.50 19.75 -4.10
N LEU A 29 -12.56 20.92 -4.75
CA LEU A 29 -12.50 22.22 -4.09
C LEU A 29 -13.90 22.86 -4.02
N ASN A 30 -14.45 23.00 -2.81
CA ASN A 30 -15.78 23.54 -2.57
C ASN A 30 -15.77 24.79 -1.67
N SER A 31 -14.79 24.91 -0.80
CA SER A 31 -14.64 25.98 0.18
C SER A 31 -13.29 26.68 0.08
N VAL A 32 -13.19 27.85 0.72
CA VAL A 32 -11.91 28.58 0.84
C VAL A 32 -10.89 27.72 1.62
N GLN A 33 -11.34 26.96 2.61
CA GLN A 33 -10.46 26.04 3.33
C GLN A 33 -9.89 24.95 2.38
N ASP A 34 -10.70 24.35 1.52
CA ASP A 34 -10.22 23.35 0.56
C ASP A 34 -9.13 23.91 -0.35
N LEU A 35 -9.30 25.18 -0.77
CA LEU A 35 -8.30 25.86 -1.60
C LEU A 35 -6.97 26.09 -0.86
N LEU A 36 -7.01 26.41 0.45
CA LEU A 36 -5.80 26.54 1.27
C LEU A 36 -5.11 25.19 1.51
N PHE A 37 -5.84 24.08 1.49
CA PHE A 37 -5.30 22.74 1.59
C PHE A 37 -5.07 22.05 0.23
N HIS A 38 -5.26 22.80 -0.87
CA HIS A 38 -4.86 22.37 -2.22
C HIS A 38 -3.41 22.76 -2.45
N LEU A 39 -2.49 21.92 -1.95
CA LEU A 39 -1.07 22.23 -1.84
C LEU A 39 -0.36 22.18 -3.21
N PRO A 40 0.68 23.02 -3.42
CA PRO A 40 1.48 22.98 -4.64
C PRO A 40 2.21 21.65 -4.82
N LEU A 41 2.30 21.18 -6.06
CA LEU A 41 3.08 20.00 -6.45
C LEU A 41 4.59 20.31 -6.54
N ARG A 42 4.92 21.53 -6.97
CA ARG A 42 6.28 22.03 -7.15
C ARG A 42 6.29 23.55 -7.24
N TYR A 43 7.48 24.11 -7.26
CA TYR A 43 7.69 25.54 -7.35
C TYR A 43 8.58 25.91 -8.53
N GLU A 44 8.36 27.11 -9.09
CA GLU A 44 9.12 27.70 -10.17
C GLU A 44 9.82 28.96 -9.62
N ASP A 45 11.14 29.07 -9.83
CA ASP A 45 11.88 30.27 -9.44
C ASP A 45 11.74 31.35 -10.52
N ARG A 46 10.80 32.29 -10.27
CA ARG A 46 10.58 33.48 -11.10
C ARG A 46 11.02 34.76 -10.41
N THR A 47 11.76 34.62 -9.30
CA THR A 47 12.18 35.74 -8.44
C THR A 47 13.40 36.49 -8.96
N ARG A 48 14.10 35.92 -9.94
CA ARG A 48 15.32 36.46 -10.54
C ARG A 48 15.34 36.29 -12.05
N VAL A 49 15.89 37.28 -12.73
CA VAL A 49 16.15 37.22 -14.18
C VAL A 49 17.54 36.65 -14.41
N TYR A 50 17.62 35.58 -15.19
CA TYR A 50 18.89 34.95 -15.54
C TYR A 50 19.54 35.68 -16.72
N PRO A 51 20.83 36.03 -16.64
CA PRO A 51 21.58 36.50 -17.80
C PRO A 51 21.61 35.45 -18.90
N MET A 52 21.31 35.83 -20.14
CA MET A 52 21.17 34.84 -21.24
C MET A 52 22.48 34.11 -21.53
N ILE A 53 23.63 34.69 -21.20
CA ILE A 53 24.93 34.03 -21.36
C ILE A 53 25.15 32.86 -20.39
N LYS A 54 24.41 32.80 -19.27
CA LYS A 54 24.49 31.70 -18.28
C LYS A 54 23.46 30.59 -18.49
N LEU A 55 22.65 30.70 -19.53
CA LEU A 55 21.62 29.70 -19.80
C LEU A 55 22.23 28.41 -20.36
N HIS A 56 21.67 27.29 -19.97
CA HIS A 56 21.98 25.97 -20.52
C HIS A 56 20.69 25.15 -20.70
N ALA A 57 20.72 24.15 -21.57
CA ALA A 57 19.57 23.27 -21.78
C ALA A 57 19.20 22.51 -20.50
N GLY A 58 17.89 22.40 -20.25
CA GLY A 58 17.31 21.79 -19.05
C GLY A 58 17.07 22.77 -17.90
N LEU A 59 17.59 24.00 -17.96
CA LEU A 59 17.33 25.02 -16.94
C LEU A 59 15.92 25.61 -17.14
N TRP A 60 15.15 25.74 -16.05
CA TRP A 60 13.95 26.56 -16.01
C TRP A 60 14.32 27.96 -15.53
N ALA A 61 14.08 28.97 -16.34
CA ALA A 61 14.56 30.32 -16.04
C ALA A 61 13.62 31.41 -16.55
N ALA A 62 13.58 32.51 -15.78
CA ALA A 62 13.06 33.78 -16.25
C ALA A 62 14.18 34.55 -16.97
N VAL A 63 13.89 35.03 -18.15
CA VAL A 63 14.79 35.83 -18.99
C VAL A 63 14.13 37.13 -19.40
N GLN A 64 14.88 38.20 -19.51
CA GLN A 64 14.41 39.48 -20.01
C GLN A 64 15.29 39.93 -21.15
N GLY A 65 14.70 40.39 -22.26
CA GLY A 65 15.45 40.88 -23.38
C GLY A 65 14.62 41.74 -24.33
N LYS A 66 15.32 42.48 -25.17
CA LYS A 66 14.69 43.22 -26.28
C LYS A 66 14.37 42.30 -27.44
N VAL A 67 13.20 42.44 -28.04
CA VAL A 67 12.84 41.75 -29.25
C VAL A 67 13.75 42.22 -30.40
N MET A 68 14.46 41.26 -30.99
CA MET A 68 15.35 41.48 -32.10
C MET A 68 14.66 41.15 -33.45
N SER A 69 13.83 40.11 -33.48
CA SER A 69 13.01 39.74 -34.62
C SER A 69 11.81 38.90 -34.20
N ALA A 70 10.75 38.91 -35.01
CA ALA A 70 9.56 38.09 -34.85
C ALA A 70 9.13 37.50 -36.18
N ASP A 71 9.59 36.29 -36.47
CA ASP A 71 9.46 35.65 -37.78
C ASP A 71 8.48 34.50 -37.77
N THR A 72 7.72 34.33 -38.82
CA THR A 72 6.88 33.15 -39.01
C THR A 72 7.62 32.15 -39.88
N LEU A 73 7.98 31.02 -39.32
CA LEU A 73 8.61 29.94 -40.06
C LEU A 73 7.56 28.92 -40.51
N PHE A 74 7.70 28.52 -41.77
CA PHE A 74 6.86 27.52 -42.41
C PHE A 74 7.67 26.22 -42.52
N GLY A 75 7.34 25.23 -41.69
CA GLY A 75 7.88 23.86 -41.70
C GLY A 75 6.74 22.85 -41.71
N LYS A 76 6.92 21.69 -41.09
CA LYS A 76 5.83 20.71 -40.89
C LYS A 76 4.61 21.31 -40.16
N ARG A 77 4.82 22.35 -39.37
CA ARG A 77 3.79 23.19 -38.74
C ARG A 77 4.22 24.66 -38.78
N LYS A 78 3.24 25.55 -38.96
CA LYS A 78 3.46 27.01 -38.91
C LYS A 78 3.85 27.40 -37.50
N MET A 79 4.92 28.16 -37.28
CA MET A 79 5.52 28.50 -36.01
C MET A 79 5.95 29.96 -35.98
N LEU A 80 5.62 30.67 -34.90
CA LEU A 80 6.19 32.00 -34.62
C LEU A 80 7.47 31.82 -33.80
N THR A 81 8.56 32.40 -34.26
CA THR A 81 9.86 32.45 -33.59
C THR A 81 10.21 33.89 -33.30
N VAL A 82 10.36 34.24 -32.04
CA VAL A 82 10.76 35.57 -31.59
C VAL A 82 12.14 35.47 -30.97
N LYS A 83 13.12 36.19 -31.51
CA LYS A 83 14.45 36.28 -30.91
C LYS A 83 14.51 37.49 -30.00
N ILE A 84 14.96 37.24 -28.77
CA ILE A 84 15.19 38.26 -27.75
C ILE A 84 16.64 38.26 -27.31
N SER A 85 17.17 39.42 -26.89
CA SER A 85 18.54 39.59 -26.43
C SER A 85 18.60 40.51 -25.22
N ASP A 86 19.48 40.20 -24.26
CA ASP A 86 19.84 41.01 -23.11
C ASP A 86 21.15 41.84 -23.37
N GLY A 87 21.68 41.76 -24.56
CA GLY A 87 22.96 42.37 -24.96
C GLY A 87 24.17 41.45 -24.81
N ASN A 88 24.11 40.41 -23.98
CA ASN A 88 25.21 39.47 -23.74
C ASN A 88 24.89 38.07 -24.31
N GLY A 89 23.62 37.78 -24.58
CA GLY A 89 23.18 36.53 -25.13
C GLY A 89 21.87 36.68 -25.90
N THR A 90 21.43 35.57 -26.53
CA THR A 90 20.16 35.51 -27.27
C THR A 90 19.42 34.21 -26.95
N VAL A 91 18.10 34.31 -26.94
CA VAL A 91 17.20 33.15 -26.77
C VAL A 91 16.04 33.29 -27.76
N ALA A 92 15.57 32.18 -28.33
CA ALA A 92 14.43 32.13 -29.21
C ALA A 92 13.16 31.69 -28.46
N LEU A 93 12.10 32.48 -28.49
CA LEU A 93 10.77 32.11 -27.99
C LEU A 93 9.96 31.50 -29.14
N LYS A 94 9.47 30.27 -28.98
CA LYS A 94 8.75 29.53 -30.04
C LYS A 94 7.30 29.27 -29.67
N PHE A 95 6.39 29.58 -30.60
CA PHE A 95 4.95 29.37 -30.44
C PHE A 95 4.38 28.62 -31.64
N PHE A 96 3.89 27.40 -31.40
CA PHE A 96 3.23 26.60 -32.46
C PHE A 96 1.78 27.00 -32.66
N ASN A 97 1.13 27.56 -31.66
CA ASN A 97 -0.22 28.11 -31.70
C ASN A 97 -0.15 29.61 -31.43
N PHE A 98 -0.37 30.43 -32.46
CA PHE A 98 -0.31 31.89 -32.35
C PHE A 98 -1.32 32.56 -33.27
N THR A 99 -1.75 33.75 -32.88
CA THR A 99 -2.64 34.62 -33.68
C THR A 99 -1.83 35.72 -34.36
N ALA A 100 -2.39 36.34 -35.41
CA ALA A 100 -1.79 37.50 -36.07
C ALA A 100 -1.58 38.66 -35.06
N GLY A 101 -2.55 38.86 -34.14
CA GLY A 101 -2.44 39.87 -33.10
C GLY A 101 -1.27 39.58 -32.11
N MET A 102 -1.04 38.29 -31.78
CA MET A 102 0.10 37.93 -30.97
C MET A 102 1.44 38.26 -31.65
N LYS A 103 1.59 37.96 -32.94
CA LYS A 103 2.78 38.31 -33.70
C LYS A 103 3.01 39.83 -33.72
N ASN A 104 1.95 40.60 -33.96
CA ASN A 104 2.04 42.06 -34.05
C ASN A 104 2.41 42.70 -32.70
N ASN A 105 2.21 42.02 -31.57
CA ASN A 105 2.63 42.52 -30.27
C ASN A 105 4.14 42.41 -30.05
N PHE A 106 4.84 41.49 -30.73
CA PHE A 106 6.30 41.36 -30.69
C PHE A 106 7.01 42.29 -31.67
N THR A 107 6.91 43.58 -31.43
CA THR A 107 7.62 44.58 -32.24
C THR A 107 9.07 44.71 -31.79
N GLU A 108 9.96 44.94 -32.77
CA GLU A 108 11.39 45.15 -32.53
C GLU A 108 11.62 46.26 -31.47
N GLY A 109 12.56 46.03 -30.58
CA GLY A 109 12.91 46.95 -29.48
C GLY A 109 12.03 46.84 -28.23
N LYS A 110 10.88 46.17 -28.27
CA LYS A 110 10.09 45.92 -27.06
C LYS A 110 10.81 44.99 -26.09
N ILE A 111 10.66 45.25 -24.80
CA ILE A 111 11.19 44.40 -23.74
C ILE A 111 10.19 43.31 -23.41
N VAL A 112 10.65 42.08 -23.44
CA VAL A 112 9.88 40.90 -23.10
C VAL A 112 10.56 40.21 -21.90
N HIS A 113 9.79 39.93 -20.91
CA HIS A 113 10.15 39.01 -19.83
C HIS A 113 9.46 37.68 -20.12
N ALA A 114 10.24 36.59 -20.20
CA ALA A 114 9.74 35.27 -20.55
C ALA A 114 10.26 34.24 -19.55
N TYR A 115 9.39 33.27 -19.18
CA TYR A 115 9.75 32.16 -18.30
C TYR A 115 9.43 30.82 -18.99
N GLY A 116 10.34 29.85 -18.86
CA GLY A 116 10.15 28.50 -19.35
C GLY A 116 11.42 27.66 -19.33
N GLU A 117 11.27 26.43 -19.80
CA GLU A 117 12.39 25.49 -19.92
C GLU A 117 13.29 25.86 -21.10
N ILE A 118 14.57 26.04 -20.83
CA ILE A 118 15.58 26.29 -21.84
C ILE A 118 15.90 24.97 -22.55
N LYS A 119 15.69 24.95 -23.85
CA LYS A 119 15.99 23.80 -24.72
C LYS A 119 17.09 24.14 -25.73
N ARG A 120 17.75 23.12 -26.21
CA ARG A 120 18.71 23.26 -27.31
C ARG A 120 17.98 23.07 -28.63
N GLY A 121 17.85 24.14 -29.38
CA GLY A 121 17.29 24.11 -30.73
C GLY A 121 18.37 24.09 -31.81
N ASN A 122 17.96 24.04 -33.09
CA ASN A 122 18.87 24.00 -34.24
C ASN A 122 19.74 25.26 -34.38
N TYR A 123 19.30 26.39 -33.81
CA TYR A 123 19.97 27.68 -33.98
C TYR A 123 20.33 28.35 -32.62
N GLY A 124 20.50 27.56 -31.58
CA GLY A 124 20.85 28.06 -30.26
C GLY A 124 19.84 27.65 -29.18
N LEU A 125 19.81 28.40 -28.08
CA LEU A 125 18.89 28.15 -26.97
C LEU A 125 17.48 28.66 -27.29
N GLU A 126 16.47 27.92 -26.89
CA GLU A 126 15.06 28.25 -27.19
C GLU A 126 14.16 27.92 -25.98
N ILE A 127 13.05 28.63 -25.88
CA ILE A 127 11.96 28.35 -24.96
C ILE A 127 10.69 28.09 -25.78
N ILE A 128 10.06 26.94 -25.57
CA ILE A 128 8.83 26.55 -26.28
C ILE A 128 7.62 26.92 -25.44
N HIS A 129 6.71 27.71 -26.01
CA HIS A 129 5.51 28.22 -25.35
C HIS A 129 5.80 28.84 -23.97
N PRO A 130 6.73 29.84 -23.88
CA PRO A 130 6.99 30.51 -22.60
C PRO A 130 5.77 31.27 -22.09
N ASP A 131 5.67 31.37 -20.77
CA ASP A 131 4.89 32.47 -20.17
C ASP A 131 5.62 33.77 -20.43
N TYR A 132 4.93 34.83 -20.87
CA TYR A 132 5.59 36.09 -21.18
C TYR A 132 4.75 37.32 -20.83
N LYS A 133 5.44 38.42 -20.51
CA LYS A 133 4.90 39.76 -20.34
C LYS A 133 5.74 40.80 -21.07
N PHE A 134 5.08 41.91 -21.49
CA PHE A 134 5.78 43.05 -22.09
C PHE A 134 6.00 44.13 -21.01
N TYR A 135 7.15 44.79 -21.06
CA TYR A 135 7.52 45.91 -20.20
C TYR A 135 7.87 47.14 -21.00
N ALA A 136 7.67 48.31 -20.41
CA ALA A 136 8.15 49.56 -21.00
C ALA A 136 9.70 49.62 -20.98
N PRO A 137 10.34 50.32 -21.93
CA PRO A 137 11.81 50.33 -22.06
C PRO A 137 12.61 50.74 -20.82
N ASN A 138 12.03 51.49 -19.91
CA ASN A 138 12.66 51.97 -18.65
C ASN A 138 12.03 51.39 -17.39
N GLN A 139 11.14 50.39 -17.52
CA GLN A 139 10.51 49.74 -16.40
C GLN A 139 11.35 48.51 -16.00
N PRO A 140 11.88 48.41 -14.76
CA PRO A 140 12.53 47.17 -14.32
C PRO A 140 11.51 46.04 -14.36
N ALA A 141 11.97 44.80 -14.63
CA ALA A 141 11.12 43.63 -14.56
C ALA A 141 10.61 43.53 -13.10
N GLU A 142 9.29 43.47 -12.99
CA GLU A 142 8.68 43.06 -11.72
C GLU A 142 9.01 41.57 -11.55
N THR A 143 9.97 41.27 -10.70
CA THR A 143 10.24 39.87 -10.30
C THR A 143 9.24 39.49 -9.20
N GLU A 144 8.83 38.24 -9.20
CA GLU A 144 7.97 37.74 -8.12
C GLU A 144 8.72 37.76 -6.78
N GLN A 145 8.05 38.13 -5.70
CA GLN A 145 8.65 38.24 -4.37
C GLN A 145 8.77 36.88 -3.68
N SER A 146 8.07 35.87 -4.19
CA SER A 146 8.07 34.51 -3.70
C SER A 146 8.22 33.53 -4.86
N LEU A 147 8.61 32.29 -4.56
CA LEU A 147 8.58 31.22 -5.55
C LEU A 147 7.15 31.00 -6.04
N THR A 148 7.01 30.72 -7.32
CA THR A 148 5.70 30.55 -7.98
C THR A 148 5.20 29.13 -7.83
N PRO A 149 4.09 28.90 -7.13
CA PRO A 149 3.54 27.56 -6.94
C PRO A 149 2.88 27.01 -8.22
N VAL A 150 3.02 25.71 -8.43
CA VAL A 150 2.31 24.94 -9.47
C VAL A 150 1.36 23.97 -8.78
N TYR A 151 0.06 24.19 -8.96
CA TYR A 151 -1.00 23.40 -8.32
C TYR A 151 -1.46 22.21 -9.18
N PRO A 152 -2.00 21.14 -8.55
CA PRO A 152 -2.80 20.15 -9.24
C PRO A 152 -3.96 20.83 -9.98
N THR A 153 -4.26 20.43 -11.21
CA THR A 153 -5.29 21.08 -12.02
C THR A 153 -6.02 20.08 -12.91
N THR A 154 -7.13 20.51 -13.48
CA THR A 154 -7.91 19.74 -14.47
C THR A 154 -8.07 20.55 -15.75
N ASP A 155 -8.60 19.88 -16.79
CA ASP A 155 -8.76 20.49 -18.11
C ASP A 155 -9.58 21.79 -18.06
N GLY A 156 -9.01 22.84 -18.59
CA GLY A 156 -9.60 24.19 -18.64
C GLY A 156 -9.52 24.99 -17.34
N LEU A 157 -8.87 24.53 -16.27
CA LEU A 157 -8.54 25.30 -15.07
C LEU A 157 -7.06 25.73 -15.14
N ARG A 158 -6.81 27.03 -15.29
CA ARG A 158 -5.46 27.58 -15.50
C ARG A 158 -4.72 27.83 -14.19
N GLN A 159 -3.40 27.62 -14.18
CA GLN A 159 -2.53 27.89 -13.03
C GLN A 159 -2.68 29.34 -12.50
N LEU A 160 -2.76 30.32 -13.42
CA LEU A 160 -2.95 31.72 -13.02
C LEU A 160 -4.26 31.93 -12.24
N THR A 161 -5.33 31.24 -12.62
CA THR A 161 -6.62 31.30 -11.89
C THR A 161 -6.47 30.74 -10.49
N LEU A 162 -5.82 29.56 -10.35
CA LEU A 162 -5.59 28.96 -9.03
C LEU A 162 -4.71 29.85 -8.15
N ARG A 163 -3.63 30.43 -8.69
CA ARG A 163 -2.75 31.35 -7.96
C ARG A 163 -3.51 32.57 -7.43
N ASN A 164 -4.31 33.21 -8.30
CA ASN A 164 -5.11 34.40 -7.92
C ASN A 164 -6.17 34.06 -6.87
N LEU A 165 -6.80 32.90 -6.95
CA LEU A 165 -7.78 32.45 -5.95
C LEU A 165 -7.09 32.11 -4.62
N THR A 166 -5.91 31.49 -4.67
CA THR A 166 -5.13 31.20 -3.47
C THR A 166 -4.64 32.49 -2.79
N ASP A 167 -4.25 33.54 -3.54
CA ASP A 167 -3.89 34.84 -2.96
C ASP A 167 -5.07 35.46 -2.20
N GLN A 168 -6.27 35.39 -2.75
CA GLN A 168 -7.47 35.84 -2.07
C GLN A 168 -7.77 35.01 -0.81
N ALA A 169 -7.58 33.67 -0.90
CA ALA A 169 -7.76 32.77 0.24
C ALA A 169 -6.75 33.06 1.37
N LEU A 170 -5.48 33.32 1.04
CA LEU A 170 -4.45 33.72 2.02
C LEU A 170 -4.79 35.07 2.66
N ALA A 171 -5.28 36.04 1.89
CA ALA A 171 -5.72 37.32 2.44
C ALA A 171 -6.95 37.19 3.37
N LEU A 172 -7.80 36.19 3.17
CA LEU A 172 -8.88 35.87 4.09
C LEU A 172 -8.35 35.12 5.34
N LEU A 173 -7.32 34.31 5.18
CA LEU A 173 -6.65 33.63 6.28
C LEU A 173 -6.07 34.64 7.29
N ASP A 174 -5.50 35.75 6.82
CA ASP A 174 -4.98 36.83 7.67
C ASP A 174 -6.09 37.56 8.46
N LYS A 175 -7.31 37.65 7.92
CA LYS A 175 -8.44 38.34 8.52
C LYS A 175 -9.31 37.44 9.40
N ALA A 176 -9.48 36.19 8.98
CA ALA A 176 -10.27 35.20 9.68
C ALA A 176 -9.31 34.09 10.12
N ALA A 177 -8.89 34.09 11.37
CA ALA A 177 -7.95 33.10 11.87
C ALA A 177 -8.44 31.67 11.58
N VAL A 178 -7.66 30.90 10.83
CA VAL A 178 -7.82 29.44 10.82
C VAL A 178 -7.60 28.98 12.25
N GLN A 179 -8.59 28.27 12.78
CA GLN A 179 -8.52 27.80 14.14
C GLN A 179 -7.31 26.87 14.32
N GLU A 180 -6.41 27.22 15.24
CA GLU A 180 -5.33 26.33 15.66
C GLU A 180 -5.96 25.20 16.50
N LEU A 181 -5.88 23.98 15.98
CA LEU A 181 -6.50 22.80 16.61
C LEU A 181 -5.51 21.98 17.42
N LEU A 182 -4.21 22.21 17.22
CA LEU A 182 -3.19 21.55 18.05
C LEU A 182 -3.05 22.30 19.38
N PRO A 183 -3.25 21.63 20.52
CA PRO A 183 -3.06 22.24 21.82
C PRO A 183 -1.61 22.75 22.00
N ASN A 184 -1.47 23.91 22.67
CA ASN A 184 -0.16 24.52 22.92
C ASN A 184 0.78 23.56 23.66
N GLY A 185 2.03 23.54 23.24
CA GLY A 185 3.09 22.74 23.87
C GLY A 185 3.17 21.26 23.45
N LEU A 186 2.19 20.76 22.67
CA LEU A 186 2.23 19.37 22.16
C LEU A 186 3.14 19.22 20.93
N TYR A 187 3.33 20.30 20.18
CA TYR A 187 4.19 20.31 19.00
C TYR A 187 5.47 21.13 19.27
N PRO A 188 6.66 20.52 19.15
CA PRO A 188 7.91 21.16 19.58
C PRO A 188 8.33 22.37 18.73
N GLN A 189 7.91 22.43 17.48
CA GLN A 189 8.20 23.56 16.58
C GLN A 189 7.00 24.50 16.59
N GLN A 190 7.08 25.62 17.25
CA GLN A 190 6.00 26.61 17.45
C GLN A 190 5.56 27.34 16.15
N ILE A 191 5.35 26.60 15.06
CA ILE A 191 4.84 27.16 13.81
C ILE A 191 3.32 27.02 13.79
N THR A 192 2.63 28.15 13.68
CA THR A 192 1.17 28.16 13.53
C THR A 192 0.75 27.61 12.18
N LEU A 193 -0.48 27.06 12.12
CA LEU A 193 -1.03 26.57 10.87
C LEU A 193 -1.10 27.66 9.79
N ALA A 194 -1.47 28.88 10.17
CA ALA A 194 -1.50 30.02 9.26
C ALA A 194 -0.14 30.31 8.66
N HIS A 195 0.91 30.36 9.48
CA HIS A 195 2.28 30.58 8.99
C HIS A 195 2.74 29.45 8.08
N ALA A 196 2.44 28.19 8.41
CA ALA A 196 2.76 27.05 7.57
C ALA A 196 2.10 27.15 6.19
N LEU A 197 0.80 27.47 6.13
CA LEU A 197 0.07 27.63 4.88
C LEU A 197 0.63 28.79 4.04
N HIS A 198 0.90 29.94 4.64
CA HIS A 198 1.55 31.04 3.92
C HIS A 198 2.90 30.64 3.33
N THR A 199 3.75 30.01 4.12
CA THR A 199 5.08 29.56 3.66
C THR A 199 4.99 28.56 2.52
N ILE A 200 4.04 27.63 2.56
CA ILE A 200 3.90 26.62 1.49
C ILE A 200 3.31 27.23 0.21
N HIS A 201 2.35 28.13 0.32
CA HIS A 201 1.78 28.75 -0.87
C HIS A 201 2.66 29.86 -1.47
N ARG A 202 3.47 30.52 -0.68
CA ARG A 202 4.33 31.66 -1.07
C ARG A 202 5.70 31.56 -0.39
N PRO A 203 6.50 30.51 -0.73
CA PRO A 203 7.83 30.38 -0.14
C PRO A 203 8.74 31.52 -0.60
N THR A 204 9.53 32.03 0.32
CA THR A 204 10.49 33.09 0.04
C THR A 204 11.63 32.62 -0.86
N PRO A 205 12.29 33.50 -1.64
CA PRO A 205 13.35 33.09 -2.56
C PRO A 205 14.59 32.47 -1.92
N ASP A 206 14.80 32.76 -0.63
CA ASP A 206 15.91 32.26 0.20
C ASP A 206 15.61 30.92 0.89
N ILE A 207 14.42 30.36 0.67
CA ILE A 207 14.07 29.06 1.27
C ILE A 207 15.02 27.96 0.78
N ASP A 208 15.40 27.08 1.69
CA ASP A 208 16.20 25.91 1.33
C ASP A 208 15.36 24.91 0.52
N LEU A 209 15.49 24.99 -0.81
CA LEU A 209 14.76 24.13 -1.74
C LEU A 209 15.04 22.63 -1.54
N VAL A 210 16.26 22.28 -1.08
CA VAL A 210 16.59 20.87 -0.83
C VAL A 210 15.77 20.35 0.35
N GLN A 211 15.71 21.08 1.45
CA GLN A 211 14.87 20.72 2.59
C GLN A 211 13.38 20.72 2.21
N PHE A 212 12.99 21.64 1.33
CA PHE A 212 11.61 21.77 0.85
C PHE A 212 11.22 20.57 -0.03
N ASP A 213 12.07 20.16 -0.97
CA ASP A 213 11.84 19.00 -1.83
C ASP A 213 11.84 17.69 -1.04
N GLU A 214 12.67 17.62 0.01
CA GLU A 214 12.71 16.46 0.92
C GLU A 214 11.60 16.45 1.98
N GLY A 215 10.70 17.44 2.00
CA GLY A 215 9.62 17.53 2.99
C GLY A 215 10.11 17.77 4.42
N LYS A 216 11.32 18.33 4.59
CA LYS A 216 11.95 18.55 5.89
C LYS A 216 11.80 19.98 6.43
N HIS A 217 11.24 20.88 5.62
CA HIS A 217 11.02 22.26 6.07
C HIS A 217 9.98 22.31 7.20
N PRO A 218 10.18 23.12 8.25
CA PRO A 218 9.27 23.18 9.40
C PRO A 218 7.79 23.39 9.05
N ALA A 219 7.51 24.25 8.04
CA ALA A 219 6.14 24.49 7.57
C ALA A 219 5.50 23.23 6.97
N GLN A 220 6.26 22.43 6.20
CA GLN A 220 5.79 21.17 5.67
C GLN A 220 5.58 20.13 6.77
N ILE A 221 6.56 20.01 7.69
CA ILE A 221 6.45 19.10 8.84
C ILE A 221 5.19 19.42 9.66
N ARG A 222 4.86 20.73 9.83
CA ARG A 222 3.63 21.16 10.54
C ARG A 222 2.37 20.61 9.88
N LEU A 223 2.24 20.67 8.55
CA LEU A 223 1.10 20.13 7.83
C LEU A 223 1.10 18.59 7.78
N ILE A 224 2.27 17.98 7.54
CA ILE A 224 2.46 16.53 7.56
C ILE A 224 2.03 15.96 8.91
N MET A 225 2.45 16.57 10.01
CA MET A 225 2.05 16.15 11.36
C MET A 225 0.53 16.19 11.54
N GLU A 226 -0.13 17.29 11.13
CA GLU A 226 -1.57 17.42 11.30
C GLU A 226 -2.35 16.43 10.42
N GLU A 227 -1.90 16.16 9.19
CA GLU A 227 -2.51 15.16 8.32
C GLU A 227 -2.36 13.74 8.89
N LEU A 228 -1.16 13.38 9.35
CA LEU A 228 -0.93 12.08 10.00
C LEU A 228 -1.71 11.95 11.32
N LEU A 229 -1.86 13.05 12.08
CA LEU A 229 -2.70 13.10 13.28
C LEU A 229 -4.16 12.87 12.94
N ALA A 230 -4.69 13.51 11.89
CA ALA A 230 -6.08 13.31 11.45
C ALA A 230 -6.36 11.83 11.16
N GLN A 231 -5.46 11.18 10.44
CA GLN A 231 -5.57 9.75 10.13
C GLN A 231 -5.52 8.89 11.41
N ASN A 232 -4.58 9.15 12.31
CA ASN A 232 -4.48 8.38 13.55
C ASN A 232 -5.68 8.62 14.48
N LEU A 233 -6.15 9.85 14.60
CA LEU A 233 -7.34 10.19 15.39
C LEU A 233 -8.60 9.51 14.85
N SER A 234 -8.79 9.48 13.53
CA SER A 234 -9.91 8.76 12.89
C SER A 234 -9.87 7.27 13.27
N MET A 235 -8.71 6.63 13.18
CA MET A 235 -8.55 5.23 13.57
C MET A 235 -8.78 5.00 15.07
N LEU A 236 -8.30 5.91 15.93
CA LEU A 236 -8.56 5.84 17.38
C LEU A 236 -10.05 5.99 17.69
N ALA A 237 -10.76 6.86 16.97
CA ALA A 237 -12.22 7.04 17.13
C ALA A 237 -12.99 5.76 16.75
N VAL A 238 -12.63 5.11 15.64
CA VAL A 238 -13.19 3.81 15.25
C VAL A 238 -12.92 2.75 16.33
N ARG A 239 -11.69 2.70 16.82
CA ARG A 239 -11.28 1.77 17.87
C ARG A 239 -12.04 2.00 19.18
N SER A 240 -12.16 3.26 19.62
CA SER A 240 -12.91 3.60 20.86
C SER A 240 -14.39 3.23 20.75
N LYS A 241 -15.00 3.43 19.57
CA LYS A 241 -16.36 2.98 19.30
C LYS A 241 -16.48 1.46 19.41
N GLY A 242 -15.49 0.74 18.84
CA GLY A 242 -15.41 -0.72 18.96
C GLY A 242 -15.20 -1.23 20.40
N GLN A 243 -14.52 -0.46 21.25
CA GLN A 243 -14.31 -0.81 22.67
C GLN A 243 -15.56 -0.55 23.55
N GLN A 244 -16.54 0.18 23.06
CA GLN A 244 -17.85 0.32 23.73
C GLN A 244 -18.73 -0.92 23.55
N ASP A 245 -18.41 -1.77 22.59
CA ASP A 245 -19.11 -3.03 22.38
C ASP A 245 -18.71 -4.05 23.45
N VAL A 246 -19.65 -4.91 23.78
CA VAL A 246 -19.47 -5.95 24.78
C VAL A 246 -18.98 -7.23 24.10
N ALA A 247 -18.04 -7.93 24.73
CA ALA A 247 -17.62 -9.27 24.34
C ALA A 247 -17.59 -10.18 25.56
N LEU A 248 -17.56 -11.49 25.30
CA LEU A 248 -17.43 -12.50 26.34
C LEU A 248 -16.00 -12.50 26.86
N ALA A 249 -15.80 -12.14 28.12
CA ALA A 249 -14.48 -12.26 28.74
C ALA A 249 -14.11 -13.75 28.90
N LEU A 250 -12.92 -14.12 28.40
CA LEU A 250 -12.36 -15.47 28.46
C LEU A 250 -11.12 -15.50 29.34
N PRO A 251 -11.29 -15.51 30.71
CA PRO A 251 -10.17 -15.48 31.64
C PRO A 251 -9.32 -16.75 31.55
N ALA A 252 -8.19 -16.76 32.26
CA ALA A 252 -7.24 -17.86 32.20
C ALA A 252 -7.80 -19.16 32.81
N VAL A 253 -8.01 -20.15 31.93
CA VAL A 253 -8.11 -21.57 32.23
C VAL A 253 -7.09 -22.23 31.34
N ASN A 254 -6.18 -23.06 31.82
CA ASN A 254 -5.03 -23.50 31.02
C ASN A 254 -4.98 -25.02 30.79
N GLN A 255 -6.06 -25.74 31.06
CA GLN A 255 -6.08 -27.20 30.98
C GLN A 255 -5.91 -27.68 29.55
N LEU A 256 -6.75 -27.21 28.63
CA LEU A 256 -6.66 -27.58 27.20
C LEU A 256 -5.38 -27.05 26.56
N LYS A 257 -4.91 -25.86 26.96
CA LYS A 257 -3.64 -25.32 26.49
C LYS A 257 -2.47 -26.23 26.84
N GLN A 258 -2.40 -26.70 28.11
CA GLN A 258 -1.36 -27.62 28.56
C GLN A 258 -1.45 -28.98 27.84
N GLN A 259 -2.63 -29.51 27.62
CA GLN A 259 -2.84 -30.74 26.88
C GLN A 259 -2.36 -30.60 25.44
N LEU A 260 -2.70 -29.50 24.75
CA LEU A 260 -2.23 -29.23 23.40
C LEU A 260 -0.71 -29.16 23.32
N LEU A 261 -0.08 -28.39 24.22
CA LEU A 261 1.38 -28.24 24.25
C LEU A 261 2.13 -29.53 24.54
N ALA A 262 1.57 -30.40 25.39
CA ALA A 262 2.15 -31.70 25.74
C ALA A 262 2.14 -32.72 24.59
N GLN A 263 1.24 -32.54 23.61
CA GLN A 263 1.11 -33.44 22.47
C GLN A 263 1.99 -33.04 21.29
N LEU A 264 2.43 -31.77 21.27
CA LEU A 264 3.24 -31.28 20.14
C LEU A 264 4.67 -31.83 20.23
N PRO A 265 5.29 -32.24 19.10
CA PRO A 265 6.67 -32.70 19.07
C PRO A 265 7.71 -31.56 19.19
N PHE A 266 7.25 -30.34 19.44
CA PHE A 266 8.05 -29.12 19.54
C PHE A 266 7.45 -28.15 20.55
N SER A 267 8.26 -27.23 21.06
CA SER A 267 7.81 -26.14 21.92
C SER A 267 7.62 -24.84 21.14
N PRO A 268 6.69 -23.97 21.54
CA PRO A 268 6.56 -22.63 20.95
C PRO A 268 7.87 -21.85 21.08
N THR A 269 8.19 -21.03 20.08
CA THR A 269 9.28 -20.05 20.15
C THR A 269 8.94 -18.95 21.17
N ASN A 270 9.95 -18.18 21.61
CA ASN A 270 9.72 -17.05 22.51
C ASN A 270 8.76 -16.01 21.89
N ALA A 271 8.89 -15.74 20.60
CA ALA A 271 7.98 -14.83 19.90
C ALA A 271 6.55 -15.36 19.84
N GLN A 272 6.35 -16.65 19.59
CA GLN A 272 5.02 -17.28 19.61
C GLN A 272 4.40 -17.23 21.01
N ALA A 273 5.18 -17.55 22.06
CA ALA A 273 4.72 -17.50 23.44
C ALA A 273 4.33 -16.08 23.87
N ARG A 274 5.13 -15.07 23.48
CA ARG A 274 4.82 -13.65 23.69
C ARG A 274 3.50 -13.26 23.04
N VAL A 275 3.34 -13.56 21.75
CA VAL A 275 2.13 -13.21 20.99
C VAL A 275 0.89 -13.91 21.54
N VAL A 276 1.00 -15.18 21.95
CA VAL A 276 -0.08 -15.88 22.64
C VAL A 276 -0.45 -15.18 23.94
N GLY A 277 0.53 -14.74 24.75
CA GLY A 277 0.29 -13.98 25.97
C GLY A 277 -0.45 -12.67 25.74
N GLU A 278 -0.10 -11.93 24.67
CA GLU A 278 -0.80 -10.70 24.26
C GLU A 278 -2.26 -10.98 23.85
N ILE A 279 -2.51 -12.05 23.10
CA ILE A 279 -3.86 -12.50 22.71
C ILE A 279 -4.68 -12.88 23.95
N GLU A 280 -4.10 -13.66 24.87
CA GLU A 280 -4.76 -14.11 26.09
C GLU A 280 -5.15 -12.95 27.02
N GLN A 281 -4.31 -11.90 27.08
CA GLN A 281 -4.63 -10.68 27.83
C GLN A 281 -5.83 -9.95 27.22
N ASP A 282 -5.93 -9.91 25.89
CA ASP A 282 -7.07 -9.28 25.23
C ASP A 282 -8.35 -10.11 25.32
N LEU A 283 -8.26 -11.43 25.19
CA LEU A 283 -9.40 -12.34 25.34
C LEU A 283 -10.02 -12.29 26.74
N ALA A 284 -9.24 -11.93 27.78
CA ALA A 284 -9.73 -11.80 29.13
C ALA A 284 -10.55 -10.52 29.40
N LYS A 285 -10.57 -9.57 28.44
CA LYS A 285 -11.28 -8.30 28.58
C LYS A 285 -12.77 -8.44 28.19
N PRO A 286 -13.66 -7.61 28.75
CA PRO A 286 -15.10 -7.65 28.44
C PRO A 286 -15.48 -6.89 27.15
N HIS A 287 -14.52 -6.59 26.28
CA HIS A 287 -14.72 -5.94 24.98
C HIS A 287 -14.04 -6.74 23.87
N PRO A 288 -14.51 -6.64 22.61
CA PRO A 288 -13.98 -7.45 21.53
C PRO A 288 -12.48 -7.19 21.30
N MET A 289 -11.70 -8.25 21.31
CA MET A 289 -10.33 -8.20 20.81
C MET A 289 -10.37 -7.99 19.29
N MET A 290 -9.58 -7.06 18.79
CA MET A 290 -9.31 -6.88 17.37
C MET A 290 -7.79 -6.84 17.18
N ARG A 291 -7.19 -8.00 16.86
CA ARG A 291 -5.74 -8.14 16.81
C ARG A 291 -5.24 -8.71 15.50
N LEU A 292 -4.22 -8.05 14.92
CA LEU A 292 -3.48 -8.50 13.75
C LEU A 292 -2.19 -9.21 14.18
N VAL A 293 -2.06 -10.48 13.83
CA VAL A 293 -0.82 -11.25 14.02
C VAL A 293 -0.07 -11.31 12.69
N GLN A 294 1.09 -10.72 12.66
CA GLN A 294 2.00 -10.75 11.52
C GLN A 294 3.14 -11.74 11.78
N GLY A 295 3.52 -12.47 10.78
CA GLY A 295 4.67 -13.36 10.84
C GLY A 295 5.01 -13.88 9.45
N ASP A 296 6.27 -14.08 9.20
CA ASP A 296 6.75 -14.60 7.93
C ASP A 296 6.14 -15.97 7.58
N VAL A 297 6.30 -16.40 6.34
CA VAL A 297 5.87 -17.73 5.89
C VAL A 297 6.55 -18.80 6.76
N GLY A 298 5.71 -19.64 7.39
CA GLY A 298 6.19 -20.70 8.28
C GLY A 298 6.67 -20.27 9.66
N SER A 299 6.34 -19.06 10.13
CA SER A 299 6.59 -18.60 11.50
C SER A 299 5.71 -19.30 12.56
N GLY A 300 4.79 -20.18 12.14
CA GLY A 300 3.92 -20.94 13.05
C GLY A 300 2.67 -20.20 13.52
N LYS A 301 2.13 -19.27 12.72
CA LYS A 301 0.86 -18.57 13.00
C LYS A 301 -0.30 -19.51 13.32
N THR A 302 -0.34 -20.67 12.67
CA THR A 302 -1.38 -21.69 12.89
C THR A 302 -1.36 -22.22 14.33
N LEU A 303 -0.18 -22.38 14.94
CA LEU A 303 -0.07 -22.76 16.34
C LEU A 303 -0.61 -21.68 17.27
N VAL A 304 -0.29 -20.41 16.98
CA VAL A 304 -0.83 -19.27 17.76
C VAL A 304 -2.36 -19.23 17.65
N ALA A 305 -2.91 -19.47 16.46
CA ALA A 305 -4.36 -19.59 16.24
C ALA A 305 -4.98 -20.75 17.06
N ALA A 306 -4.32 -21.91 17.09
CA ALA A 306 -4.78 -23.07 17.88
C ALA A 306 -4.80 -22.77 19.37
N LEU A 307 -3.76 -22.11 19.89
CA LEU A 307 -3.67 -21.72 21.30
C LEU A 307 -4.72 -20.66 21.68
N ALA A 308 -5.05 -19.75 20.77
CA ALA A 308 -6.17 -18.81 20.96
C ALA A 308 -7.54 -19.54 20.91
N ALA A 309 -7.69 -20.50 20.00
CA ALA A 309 -8.93 -21.28 19.84
C ALA A 309 -9.24 -22.12 21.07
N VAL A 310 -8.25 -22.83 21.64
CA VAL A 310 -8.48 -23.66 22.84
C VAL A 310 -8.93 -22.83 24.02
N ARG A 311 -8.54 -21.57 24.13
CA ARG A 311 -9.02 -20.66 25.18
C ARG A 311 -10.53 -20.45 25.11
N ALA A 312 -11.08 -20.19 23.92
CA ALA A 312 -12.53 -20.03 23.76
C ALA A 312 -13.28 -21.35 23.92
N ILE A 313 -12.73 -22.47 23.43
CA ILE A 313 -13.32 -23.79 23.52
C ILE A 313 -13.38 -24.27 24.97
N GLU A 314 -12.36 -23.98 25.78
CA GLU A 314 -12.28 -24.31 27.19
C GLU A 314 -13.39 -23.65 28.02
N HIS A 315 -13.89 -22.51 27.54
CA HIS A 315 -15.07 -21.82 28.11
C HIS A 315 -16.40 -22.30 27.52
N GLY A 316 -16.42 -23.34 26.67
CA GLY A 316 -17.62 -23.89 26.06
C GLY A 316 -18.13 -23.11 24.87
N TYR A 317 -17.30 -22.24 24.24
CA TYR A 317 -17.68 -21.44 23.10
C TYR A 317 -17.10 -22.00 21.79
N GLN A 318 -17.73 -21.60 20.67
CA GLN A 318 -17.27 -21.96 19.34
C GLN A 318 -16.24 -20.97 18.80
N VAL A 319 -15.37 -21.49 17.94
CA VAL A 319 -14.35 -20.73 17.18
C VAL A 319 -14.56 -20.97 15.70
N ALA A 320 -14.57 -19.92 14.89
CA ALA A 320 -14.58 -19.99 13.43
C ALA A 320 -13.23 -19.57 12.87
N LEU A 321 -12.66 -20.37 11.97
CA LEU A 321 -11.46 -20.02 11.21
C LEU A 321 -11.79 -19.93 9.72
N MET A 322 -11.58 -18.76 9.17
CA MET A 322 -11.77 -18.51 7.74
C MET A 322 -10.42 -18.46 7.02
N ALA A 323 -10.34 -19.21 5.91
CA ALA A 323 -9.22 -19.15 4.97
C ALA A 323 -9.69 -18.71 3.57
N PRO A 324 -8.82 -18.06 2.76
CA PRO A 324 -9.21 -17.48 1.48
C PRO A 324 -9.53 -18.50 0.39
N THR A 325 -8.98 -19.70 0.50
CA THR A 325 -9.16 -20.77 -0.49
C THR A 325 -9.61 -22.07 0.17
N GLU A 326 -10.34 -22.90 -0.58
CA GLU A 326 -10.78 -24.22 -0.09
C GLU A 326 -9.60 -25.13 0.29
N LEU A 327 -8.51 -25.08 -0.48
CA LEU A 327 -7.31 -25.88 -0.21
C LEU A 327 -6.65 -25.51 1.11
N LEU A 328 -6.52 -24.21 1.38
CA LEU A 328 -5.93 -23.73 2.64
C LEU A 328 -6.86 -24.03 3.83
N ALA A 329 -8.17 -23.83 3.66
CA ALA A 329 -9.15 -24.17 4.68
C ALA A 329 -9.15 -25.68 4.99
N GLU A 330 -9.06 -26.55 3.98
CA GLU A 330 -8.94 -28.00 4.16
C GLU A 330 -7.65 -28.37 4.93
N GLN A 331 -6.53 -27.75 4.59
CA GLN A 331 -5.26 -27.94 5.30
C GLN A 331 -5.38 -27.54 6.77
N HIS A 332 -6.01 -26.40 7.07
CA HIS A 332 -6.29 -26.00 8.42
C HIS A 332 -7.18 -27.00 9.15
N ALA A 333 -8.25 -27.46 8.52
CA ALA A 333 -9.15 -28.45 9.11
C ALA A 333 -8.42 -29.75 9.49
N ILE A 334 -7.55 -30.25 8.59
CA ILE A 334 -6.73 -31.44 8.86
C ILE A 334 -5.77 -31.20 10.02
N ASN A 335 -5.06 -30.07 10.04
CA ASN A 335 -4.11 -29.75 11.11
C ASN A 335 -4.82 -29.61 12.46
N PHE A 336 -5.94 -28.91 12.51
CA PHE A 336 -6.71 -28.75 13.74
C PHE A 336 -7.34 -30.07 14.20
N ALA A 337 -7.83 -30.91 13.27
CA ALA A 337 -8.33 -32.23 13.62
C ALA A 337 -7.23 -33.10 14.26
N GLN A 338 -6.02 -33.12 13.67
CA GLN A 338 -4.88 -33.85 14.24
C GLN A 338 -4.51 -33.39 15.66
N TRP A 339 -4.58 -32.10 15.93
CA TRP A 339 -4.23 -31.55 17.25
C TRP A 339 -5.35 -31.70 18.28
N PHE A 340 -6.61 -31.67 17.84
CA PHE A 340 -7.77 -31.54 18.69
C PHE A 340 -8.52 -32.86 18.94
N ASP A 341 -8.37 -33.86 18.08
CA ASP A 341 -9.10 -35.13 18.15
C ASP A 341 -8.85 -35.88 19.49
N SER A 342 -7.59 -35.97 19.92
CA SER A 342 -7.21 -36.57 21.17
C SER A 342 -7.70 -35.79 22.44
N MET A 343 -8.08 -34.52 22.26
CA MET A 343 -8.64 -33.67 23.31
C MET A 343 -10.18 -33.71 23.34
N GLY A 344 -10.80 -34.49 22.46
CA GLY A 344 -12.25 -34.59 22.32
C GLY A 344 -12.92 -33.35 21.71
N ILE A 345 -12.15 -32.48 21.05
CA ILE A 345 -12.67 -31.28 20.39
C ILE A 345 -13.03 -31.62 18.94
N LYS A 346 -14.30 -31.43 18.60
CA LYS A 346 -14.80 -31.71 17.25
C LYS A 346 -14.54 -30.53 16.30
N VAL A 347 -13.88 -30.82 15.18
CA VAL A 347 -13.61 -29.86 14.10
C VAL A 347 -14.66 -30.00 13.01
N GLY A 348 -15.46 -28.95 12.78
CA GLY A 348 -16.41 -28.85 11.70
C GLY A 348 -15.75 -28.25 10.44
N TRP A 349 -16.25 -28.64 9.29
CA TRP A 349 -15.75 -28.20 7.99
C TRP A 349 -16.88 -27.64 7.12
N LEU A 350 -16.72 -26.43 6.58
CA LEU A 350 -17.71 -25.87 5.65
C LEU A 350 -16.98 -25.18 4.47
N ALA A 351 -17.17 -25.76 3.29
CA ALA A 351 -16.66 -25.22 2.02
C ALA A 351 -17.75 -25.15 0.96
N GLY A 352 -17.56 -24.30 -0.04
CA GLY A 352 -18.54 -24.11 -1.13
C GLY A 352 -18.89 -25.37 -1.92
N LYS A 353 -17.99 -26.37 -1.92
CA LYS A 353 -18.19 -27.66 -2.60
C LYS A 353 -19.14 -28.64 -1.89
N LEU A 354 -19.34 -28.49 -0.59
CA LEU A 354 -20.26 -29.37 0.13
C LEU A 354 -21.69 -29.18 -0.35
N LYS A 355 -22.32 -30.26 -0.76
CA LYS A 355 -23.69 -30.25 -1.29
C LYS A 355 -24.54 -31.32 -0.61
N GLY A 356 -25.88 -31.15 -0.66
CA GLY A 356 -26.85 -32.10 -0.18
C GLY A 356 -26.68 -32.46 1.30
N LYS A 357 -26.90 -33.72 1.65
CA LYS A 357 -26.94 -34.24 3.03
C LYS A 357 -25.66 -33.96 3.81
N ALA A 358 -24.48 -33.96 3.17
CA ALA A 358 -23.20 -33.66 3.83
C ALA A 358 -23.13 -32.20 4.31
N LYS A 359 -23.63 -31.27 3.51
CA LYS A 359 -23.73 -29.85 3.90
C LYS A 359 -24.72 -29.66 5.04
N GLU A 360 -25.90 -30.29 4.94
CA GLU A 360 -26.93 -30.22 5.99
C GLU A 360 -26.41 -30.77 7.34
N THR A 361 -25.67 -31.88 7.32
CA THR A 361 -25.07 -32.45 8.53
C THR A 361 -24.06 -31.48 9.16
N GLN A 362 -23.18 -30.87 8.34
CA GLN A 362 -22.22 -29.89 8.86
C GLN A 362 -22.93 -28.65 9.44
N LEU A 363 -23.94 -28.13 8.77
CA LEU A 363 -24.72 -27.00 9.28
C LEU A 363 -25.41 -27.35 10.60
N ALA A 364 -25.94 -28.57 10.75
CA ALA A 364 -26.57 -29.04 11.98
C ALA A 364 -25.56 -29.13 13.13
N THR A 365 -24.35 -29.67 12.90
CA THR A 365 -23.29 -29.75 13.94
C THR A 365 -22.75 -28.38 14.35
N ILE A 366 -22.73 -27.40 13.42
CA ILE A 366 -22.37 -26.01 13.75
C ILE A 366 -23.48 -25.37 14.58
N ALA A 367 -24.74 -25.50 14.15
CA ALA A 367 -25.88 -24.89 14.83
C ALA A 367 -26.15 -25.49 16.22
N SER A 368 -25.84 -26.76 16.45
CA SER A 368 -25.95 -27.41 17.76
C SER A 368 -24.83 -27.08 18.73
N GLY A 369 -23.70 -26.52 18.24
CA GLY A 369 -22.48 -26.32 19.04
C GLY A 369 -21.62 -27.57 19.21
N GLU A 370 -21.99 -28.69 18.57
CA GLU A 370 -21.20 -29.93 18.60
C GLU A 370 -19.83 -29.75 17.94
N ALA A 371 -19.77 -28.99 16.81
CA ALA A 371 -18.50 -28.55 16.23
C ALA A 371 -18.01 -27.31 16.98
N GLN A 372 -16.99 -27.50 17.83
CA GLN A 372 -16.42 -26.44 18.67
C GLN A 372 -15.44 -25.57 17.87
N MET A 373 -14.67 -26.17 16.97
CA MET A 373 -13.81 -25.48 16.00
C MET A 373 -14.41 -25.66 14.61
N VAL A 374 -14.69 -24.56 13.91
CA VAL A 374 -15.29 -24.61 12.57
C VAL A 374 -14.34 -23.94 11.60
N VAL A 375 -13.89 -24.70 10.59
CA VAL A 375 -12.97 -24.21 9.56
C VAL A 375 -13.68 -24.15 8.22
N GLY A 376 -13.46 -23.08 7.46
CA GLY A 376 -14.05 -22.97 6.14
C GLY A 376 -13.55 -21.75 5.35
N THR A 377 -14.22 -21.51 4.24
CA THR A 377 -14.02 -20.32 3.42
C THR A 377 -15.07 -19.25 3.77
N HIS A 378 -15.21 -18.21 2.93
CA HIS A 378 -16.30 -17.24 3.06
C HIS A 378 -17.71 -17.88 3.17
N ALA A 379 -17.85 -19.15 2.86
CA ALA A 379 -19.10 -19.90 3.06
C ALA A 379 -19.56 -19.92 4.53
N LEU A 380 -18.67 -19.76 5.51
CA LEU A 380 -18.98 -19.65 6.94
C LEU A 380 -19.90 -18.46 7.27
N PHE A 381 -19.89 -17.44 6.42
CA PHE A 381 -20.58 -16.18 6.68
C PHE A 381 -21.85 -15.97 5.84
N GLN A 382 -22.24 -16.99 5.07
CA GLN A 382 -23.52 -16.96 4.36
C GLN A 382 -24.71 -16.96 5.36
N GLU A 383 -25.79 -16.27 5.05
CA GLU A 383 -26.93 -16.03 5.93
C GLU A 383 -27.49 -17.31 6.59
N HIS A 384 -27.46 -18.42 5.89
CA HIS A 384 -27.99 -19.71 6.36
C HIS A 384 -27.07 -20.46 7.35
N VAL A 385 -25.87 -19.96 7.63
CA VAL A 385 -24.97 -20.56 8.64
C VAL A 385 -25.23 -19.91 9.98
N ALA A 386 -25.71 -20.65 10.95
CA ALA A 386 -25.95 -20.20 12.32
C ALA A 386 -24.97 -20.88 13.28
N PHE A 387 -24.30 -20.10 14.11
CA PHE A 387 -23.47 -20.61 15.20
C PHE A 387 -24.30 -20.67 16.49
N HIS A 388 -24.00 -21.66 17.32
CA HIS A 388 -24.65 -21.79 18.62
C HIS A 388 -24.19 -20.71 19.58
N ASN A 389 -22.87 -20.51 19.71
CA ASN A 389 -22.25 -19.59 20.68
C ASN A 389 -20.83 -19.18 20.24
N LEU A 390 -20.71 -18.49 19.12
CA LEU A 390 -19.42 -18.04 18.55
C LEU A 390 -18.78 -16.97 19.41
N ALA A 391 -17.56 -17.21 19.94
CA ALA A 391 -16.81 -16.25 20.74
C ALA A 391 -15.53 -15.73 20.09
N LEU A 392 -14.94 -16.49 19.15
CA LEU A 392 -13.71 -16.09 18.48
C LEU A 392 -13.81 -16.38 16.97
N VAL A 393 -13.45 -15.39 16.18
CA VAL A 393 -13.28 -15.48 14.73
C VAL A 393 -11.81 -15.29 14.37
N ILE A 394 -11.24 -16.25 13.65
CA ILE A 394 -9.87 -16.23 13.16
C ILE A 394 -9.92 -16.07 11.65
N ILE A 395 -9.20 -15.09 11.11
CA ILE A 395 -9.15 -14.79 9.68
C ILE A 395 -7.71 -14.97 9.22
N ASP A 396 -7.47 -15.91 8.31
CA ASP A 396 -6.16 -16.12 7.72
C ASP A 396 -6.04 -15.39 6.38
N GLU A 397 -4.86 -14.81 6.10
CA GLU A 397 -4.52 -14.07 4.88
C GLU A 397 -5.48 -12.90 4.55
N GLN A 398 -5.62 -11.98 5.51
CA GLN A 398 -6.55 -10.84 5.45
C GLN A 398 -6.45 -10.00 4.17
N HIS A 399 -5.28 -9.88 3.56
CA HIS A 399 -5.06 -9.02 2.38
C HIS A 399 -5.97 -9.37 1.18
N ARG A 400 -6.63 -10.53 1.23
CA ARG A 400 -7.62 -10.99 0.23
C ARG A 400 -9.07 -10.66 0.60
N PHE A 401 -9.32 -10.02 1.75
CA PHE A 401 -10.66 -9.72 2.25
C PHE A 401 -10.88 -8.21 2.41
N GLY A 402 -12.01 -7.70 1.93
CA GLY A 402 -12.39 -6.30 2.08
C GLY A 402 -12.93 -5.96 3.48
N VAL A 403 -12.98 -4.67 3.80
CA VAL A 403 -13.53 -4.14 5.07
C VAL A 403 -14.98 -4.60 5.30
N HIS A 404 -15.82 -4.63 4.26
CA HIS A 404 -17.21 -5.09 4.33
C HIS A 404 -17.34 -6.52 4.87
N GLN A 405 -16.48 -7.43 4.46
CA GLN A 405 -16.51 -8.82 4.92
C GLN A 405 -16.15 -8.96 6.40
N ARG A 406 -15.28 -8.09 6.92
CA ARG A 406 -14.97 -8.05 8.36
C ARG A 406 -16.17 -7.60 9.21
N LEU A 407 -16.91 -6.62 8.72
CA LEU A 407 -18.11 -6.11 9.39
C LEU A 407 -19.25 -7.15 9.38
N GLU A 408 -19.42 -7.88 8.27
CA GLU A 408 -20.38 -8.99 8.19
C GLU A 408 -20.05 -10.12 9.17
N LEU A 409 -18.75 -10.43 9.33
CA LEU A 409 -18.25 -11.39 10.30
C LEU A 409 -18.60 -11.01 11.75
N ARG A 410 -18.41 -9.73 12.06
CA ARG A 410 -18.73 -9.18 13.36
C ARG A 410 -20.22 -9.27 13.66
N ALA A 411 -21.06 -8.87 12.70
CA ALA A 411 -22.52 -8.90 12.84
C ALA A 411 -23.07 -10.33 13.00
N LYS A 412 -22.46 -11.34 12.35
CA LYS A 412 -22.91 -12.73 12.44
C LYS A 412 -22.64 -13.39 13.79
N GLY A 413 -21.61 -12.97 14.47
CA GLY A 413 -21.31 -13.45 15.82
C GLY A 413 -22.05 -12.69 16.92
N GLU A 414 -22.80 -11.65 16.58
CA GLU A 414 -23.55 -10.88 17.57
C GLU A 414 -24.66 -11.74 18.17
N LYS A 415 -24.61 -11.88 19.47
CA LYS A 415 -25.66 -12.53 20.25
C LYS A 415 -25.98 -11.69 21.46
N GLN A 416 -27.22 -11.17 21.53
CA GLN A 416 -27.69 -10.36 22.64
C GLN A 416 -26.81 -9.11 22.94
N GLY A 417 -26.28 -8.47 21.89
CA GLY A 417 -25.40 -7.29 22.01
C GLY A 417 -23.93 -7.60 22.35
N SER A 418 -23.56 -8.89 22.39
CA SER A 418 -22.17 -9.31 22.57
C SER A 418 -21.56 -9.73 21.23
N PHE A 419 -20.36 -9.23 20.93
CA PHE A 419 -19.64 -9.49 19.70
C PHE A 419 -18.49 -10.48 19.89
N PRO A 420 -18.15 -11.31 18.89
CA PRO A 420 -17.01 -12.21 18.97
C PRO A 420 -15.68 -11.45 18.93
N HIS A 421 -14.65 -11.98 19.57
CA HIS A 421 -13.27 -11.55 19.39
C HIS A 421 -12.80 -11.86 17.96
N GLN A 422 -11.90 -11.04 17.43
CA GLN A 422 -11.33 -11.22 16.09
C GLN A 422 -9.80 -11.30 16.16
N LEU A 423 -9.28 -12.39 15.63
CA LEU A 423 -7.86 -12.62 15.42
C LEU A 423 -7.57 -12.69 13.93
N ILE A 424 -6.81 -11.76 13.44
CA ILE A 424 -6.49 -11.62 12.02
C ILE A 424 -5.03 -12.05 11.84
N MET A 425 -4.75 -12.85 10.83
CA MET A 425 -3.40 -13.33 10.53
C MET A 425 -2.99 -12.97 9.12
N THR A 426 -1.70 -12.69 8.92
CA THR A 426 -1.13 -12.51 7.58
C THR A 426 0.28 -13.11 7.51
N ALA A 427 0.56 -13.81 6.41
CA ALA A 427 1.89 -14.30 6.07
C ALA A 427 2.71 -13.31 5.24
N THR A 428 2.08 -12.24 4.76
CA THR A 428 2.81 -11.12 4.19
C THR A 428 3.18 -10.16 5.31
N PRO A 429 4.45 -10.05 5.66
CA PRO A 429 4.88 -9.00 6.58
C PRO A 429 4.49 -7.64 6.03
N ILE A 430 3.80 -6.86 6.84
CA ILE A 430 3.43 -5.48 6.52
C ILE A 430 4.51 -4.60 7.14
N PRO A 431 5.10 -3.66 6.40
CA PRO A 431 6.06 -2.73 6.97
C PRO A 431 5.48 -2.08 8.24
N ARG A 432 6.29 -1.99 9.28
CA ARG A 432 5.83 -1.55 10.61
C ARG A 432 5.12 -0.20 10.56
N THR A 433 5.68 0.72 9.77
CA THR A 433 5.11 2.06 9.55
C THR A 433 3.74 2.01 8.89
N LEU A 434 3.57 1.12 7.94
CA LEU A 434 2.32 0.92 7.23
C LEU A 434 1.27 0.23 8.11
N ALA A 435 1.69 -0.76 8.90
CA ALA A 435 0.82 -1.43 9.87
C ALA A 435 0.29 -0.45 10.92
N MET A 436 1.16 0.44 11.42
CA MET A 436 0.80 1.45 12.43
C MET A 436 -0.12 2.55 11.90
N THR A 437 -0.27 2.68 10.60
CA THR A 437 -1.08 3.72 9.95
C THR A 437 -2.34 3.14 9.31
N ALA A 438 -2.19 2.07 8.52
CA ALA A 438 -3.29 1.47 7.77
C ALA A 438 -4.17 0.53 8.62
N TYR A 439 -3.62 0.01 9.70
CA TYR A 439 -4.28 -0.94 10.61
C TYR A 439 -4.24 -0.46 12.06
N ALA A 440 -4.28 0.86 12.26
CA ALA A 440 -4.25 1.45 13.60
C ALA A 440 -5.52 1.17 14.41
N ASP A 441 -6.58 0.69 13.77
CA ASP A 441 -7.78 0.13 14.38
C ASP A 441 -7.55 -1.23 15.07
N LEU A 442 -6.45 -1.91 14.70
CA LEU A 442 -6.09 -3.22 15.24
C LEU A 442 -4.89 -3.14 16.20
N GLU A 443 -4.91 -3.94 17.26
CA GLU A 443 -3.69 -4.25 18.00
C GLU A 443 -2.79 -5.13 17.13
N THR A 444 -1.51 -4.86 17.08
CA THR A 444 -0.58 -5.61 16.22
C THR A 444 0.42 -6.40 17.04
N SER A 445 0.53 -7.68 16.75
CA SER A 445 1.55 -8.60 17.27
C SER A 445 2.43 -9.12 16.14
N VAL A 446 3.72 -9.26 16.38
CA VAL A 446 4.69 -9.70 15.38
C VAL A 446 5.39 -10.96 15.86
N ILE A 447 5.35 -12.03 15.04
CA ILE A 447 6.17 -13.22 15.24
C ILE A 447 7.47 -13.00 14.47
N ASP A 448 8.49 -12.53 15.16
CA ASP A 448 9.80 -12.13 14.63
C ASP A 448 10.87 -13.25 14.77
N GLU A 449 10.45 -14.46 15.06
CA GLU A 449 11.29 -15.65 15.11
C GLU A 449 10.73 -16.73 14.18
N LEU A 450 11.63 -17.45 13.51
CA LEU A 450 11.28 -18.69 12.80
C LEU A 450 11.46 -19.89 13.73
N PRO A 451 10.63 -20.95 13.57
CA PRO A 451 10.81 -22.19 14.31
C PRO A 451 12.21 -22.79 14.09
N PRO A 452 12.79 -23.44 15.12
CA PRO A 452 14.11 -24.05 15.00
C PRO A 452 14.12 -25.14 13.90
N GLY A 453 15.28 -25.31 13.23
CA GLY A 453 15.47 -26.29 12.15
C GLY A 453 15.23 -25.76 10.74
N ARG A 454 14.83 -24.51 10.56
CA ARG A 454 14.79 -23.87 9.23
C ARG A 454 16.17 -23.40 8.79
N THR A 455 16.55 -23.79 7.60
CA THR A 455 17.77 -23.30 6.94
C THR A 455 17.46 -22.10 6.05
N PRO A 456 18.34 -21.06 6.02
CA PRO A 456 18.19 -19.95 5.09
C PRO A 456 18.16 -20.44 3.64
N ILE A 457 17.25 -19.88 2.84
CA ILE A 457 17.13 -20.23 1.42
C ILE A 457 18.15 -19.40 0.63
N GLN A 458 19.03 -20.09 -0.09
CA GLN A 458 19.97 -19.42 -0.99
C GLN A 458 19.24 -18.97 -2.25
N THR A 459 19.21 -17.67 -2.49
CA THR A 459 18.53 -17.07 -3.65
C THR A 459 19.57 -16.58 -4.66
N VAL A 460 19.43 -17.01 -5.92
CA VAL A 460 20.28 -16.58 -7.04
C VAL A 460 19.42 -16.02 -8.17
N ALA A 461 19.91 -14.97 -8.84
CA ALA A 461 19.29 -14.42 -10.04
C ALA A 461 20.14 -14.77 -11.25
N ILE A 462 19.57 -15.45 -12.22
CA ILE A 462 20.26 -16.04 -13.38
C ILE A 462 19.51 -15.60 -14.65
N PRO A 463 20.22 -15.19 -15.72
CA PRO A 463 19.56 -14.86 -16.99
C PRO A 463 18.99 -16.11 -17.66
N ASP A 464 17.90 -15.97 -18.38
CA ASP A 464 17.21 -17.05 -19.11
C ASP A 464 18.08 -17.75 -20.17
N THR A 465 19.16 -17.10 -20.63
CA THR A 465 20.17 -17.71 -21.49
C THR A 465 20.87 -18.93 -20.87
N LYS A 466 20.76 -19.10 -19.54
CA LYS A 466 21.27 -20.25 -18.79
C LYS A 466 20.19 -21.25 -18.35
N ARG A 467 19.03 -21.21 -19.00
CA ARG A 467 17.88 -22.06 -18.66
C ARG A 467 18.22 -23.54 -18.74
N ASP A 468 19.01 -23.96 -19.73
CA ASP A 468 19.41 -25.35 -19.91
C ASP A 468 20.29 -25.86 -18.76
N ASP A 469 21.19 -25.02 -18.23
CA ASP A 469 22.03 -25.38 -17.06
C ASP A 469 21.11 -25.60 -15.82
N ILE A 470 20.05 -24.82 -15.69
CA ILE A 470 19.08 -24.98 -14.59
C ILE A 470 18.27 -26.27 -14.76
N ILE A 471 17.84 -26.60 -15.97
CA ILE A 471 17.12 -27.87 -16.26
C ILE A 471 17.98 -29.07 -15.87
N GLU A 472 19.26 -29.06 -16.22
CA GLU A 472 20.18 -30.14 -15.83
C GLU A 472 20.41 -30.21 -14.31
N ARG A 473 20.46 -29.03 -13.62
CA ARG A 473 20.54 -29.00 -12.17
C ARG A 473 19.26 -29.56 -11.50
N VAL A 474 18.08 -29.27 -12.04
CA VAL A 474 16.81 -29.86 -11.59
C VAL A 474 16.82 -31.38 -11.77
N ARG A 475 17.26 -31.84 -12.93
CA ARG A 475 17.42 -33.29 -13.20
C ARG A 475 18.26 -33.97 -12.13
N ASN A 476 19.46 -33.43 -11.87
CA ASN A 476 20.36 -33.95 -10.86
C ASN A 476 19.72 -33.96 -9.46
N ALA A 477 19.10 -32.88 -9.08
CA ALA A 477 18.41 -32.76 -7.76
C ALA A 477 17.30 -33.79 -7.60
N CYS A 478 16.49 -34.00 -8.64
CA CYS A 478 15.37 -34.94 -8.60
C CYS A 478 15.81 -36.41 -8.64
N LEU A 479 16.75 -36.77 -9.52
CA LEU A 479 17.12 -38.19 -9.77
C LEU A 479 18.25 -38.69 -8.88
N ASN A 480 19.28 -37.86 -8.64
CA ASN A 480 20.45 -38.24 -7.90
C ASN A 480 20.42 -37.85 -6.42
N GLU A 481 19.80 -36.72 -6.11
CA GLU A 481 19.70 -36.22 -4.73
C GLU A 481 18.38 -36.59 -4.06
N GLY A 482 17.40 -37.14 -4.80
CA GLY A 482 16.06 -37.52 -4.29
C GLY A 482 15.24 -36.38 -3.81
N LYS A 483 15.49 -35.16 -4.30
CA LYS A 483 14.80 -33.92 -3.93
C LYS A 483 13.64 -33.64 -4.86
N GLN A 484 12.71 -32.82 -4.39
CA GLN A 484 11.61 -32.31 -5.20
C GLN A 484 11.83 -30.84 -5.54
N ALA A 485 11.30 -30.42 -6.70
CA ALA A 485 11.44 -29.07 -7.21
C ALA A 485 10.10 -28.47 -7.63
N TYR A 486 9.97 -27.15 -7.46
CA TYR A 486 8.92 -26.33 -8.07
C TYR A 486 9.48 -25.57 -9.26
N TRP A 487 8.68 -25.48 -10.32
CA TRP A 487 8.94 -24.63 -11.49
C TRP A 487 7.77 -23.72 -11.73
N VAL A 488 7.92 -22.45 -11.42
CA VAL A 488 6.85 -21.46 -11.49
C VAL A 488 6.95 -20.65 -12.77
N CYS A 489 5.88 -20.71 -13.58
CA CYS A 489 5.75 -19.96 -14.81
C CYS A 489 4.95 -18.69 -14.55
N THR A 490 5.48 -17.52 -14.96
CA THR A 490 4.79 -16.24 -14.89
C THR A 490 4.65 -15.66 -16.29
N LEU A 491 3.50 -15.09 -16.65
CA LEU A 491 3.25 -14.50 -17.95
C LEU A 491 3.06 -13.00 -17.96
N ILE A 492 3.04 -12.43 -19.18
CA ILE A 492 2.96 -11.00 -19.46
C ILE A 492 1.54 -10.43 -19.30
N ASP A 493 0.52 -11.22 -19.60
CA ASP A 493 -0.88 -10.79 -19.61
C ASP A 493 -1.65 -11.29 -18.38
N GLU A 494 -2.54 -10.45 -17.85
CA GLU A 494 -3.44 -10.74 -16.72
C GLU A 494 -4.51 -11.81 -17.05
N SER A 495 -4.35 -12.56 -18.16
CA SER A 495 -5.25 -13.60 -18.58
C SER A 495 -4.88 -14.95 -17.98
N GLU A 496 -5.67 -15.44 -17.04
CA GLU A 496 -5.56 -16.82 -16.49
C GLU A 496 -5.52 -17.92 -17.57
N VAL A 497 -6.03 -17.62 -18.77
CA VAL A 497 -6.00 -18.54 -19.92
C VAL A 497 -4.59 -18.69 -20.45
N LEU A 498 -3.88 -17.58 -20.65
CA LEU A 498 -2.54 -17.56 -21.17
C LEU A 498 -1.52 -18.08 -20.14
N GLU A 499 -1.72 -17.78 -18.86
CA GLU A 499 -0.89 -18.34 -17.79
C GLU A 499 -0.99 -19.87 -17.73
N ALA A 500 -2.21 -20.39 -17.80
CA ALA A 500 -2.46 -21.83 -17.81
C ALA A 500 -1.83 -22.51 -19.03
N GLN A 501 -1.92 -21.88 -20.21
CA GLN A 501 -1.33 -22.40 -21.44
C GLN A 501 0.19 -22.44 -21.36
N ALA A 502 0.85 -21.37 -20.91
CA ALA A 502 2.30 -21.36 -20.79
C ALA A 502 2.85 -22.34 -19.75
N ALA A 503 2.14 -22.52 -18.64
CA ALA A 503 2.52 -23.55 -17.68
C ALA A 503 2.39 -24.96 -18.29
N ALA A 504 1.35 -25.20 -19.09
CA ALA A 504 1.16 -26.46 -19.80
C ALA A 504 2.27 -26.67 -20.86
N ASP A 505 2.56 -25.66 -21.67
CA ASP A 505 3.62 -25.72 -22.69
C ASP A 505 5.00 -25.97 -22.06
N THR A 506 5.28 -25.30 -20.93
CA THR A 506 6.51 -25.52 -20.16
C THR A 506 6.59 -26.94 -19.57
N ALA A 507 5.47 -27.45 -19.05
CA ALA A 507 5.43 -28.82 -18.51
C ALA A 507 5.66 -29.86 -19.60
N GLU A 508 5.07 -29.69 -20.79
CA GLU A 508 5.27 -30.56 -21.94
C GLU A 508 6.72 -30.50 -22.46
N GLU A 509 7.28 -29.29 -22.56
CA GLU A 509 8.68 -29.09 -22.93
C GLU A 509 9.64 -29.79 -21.95
N LEU A 510 9.45 -29.55 -20.64
CA LEU A 510 10.28 -30.16 -19.61
C LEU A 510 10.12 -31.68 -19.58
N GLN A 511 8.93 -32.21 -19.80
CA GLN A 511 8.72 -33.68 -19.87
C GLN A 511 9.46 -34.30 -21.05
N ARG A 512 9.57 -33.58 -22.18
CA ARG A 512 10.32 -34.01 -23.34
C ARG A 512 11.83 -34.00 -23.09
N ILE A 513 12.32 -32.96 -22.39
CA ILE A 513 13.78 -32.84 -22.07
C ILE A 513 14.18 -33.76 -20.93
N LEU A 514 13.30 -33.99 -19.98
CA LEU A 514 13.49 -34.78 -18.76
C LEU A 514 12.59 -36.02 -18.71
N PRO A 515 12.76 -37.00 -19.61
CA PRO A 515 11.81 -38.14 -19.71
C PRO A 515 11.82 -39.02 -18.46
N ASP A 516 12.90 -38.99 -17.67
CA ASP A 516 13.07 -39.78 -16.44
C ASP A 516 12.48 -39.07 -15.18
N VAL A 517 12.12 -37.78 -15.29
CA VAL A 517 11.58 -37.01 -14.18
C VAL A 517 10.04 -37.02 -14.27
N LYS A 518 9.40 -37.42 -13.17
CA LYS A 518 7.93 -37.37 -13.08
C LYS A 518 7.46 -35.96 -12.83
N ILE A 519 6.78 -35.36 -13.79
CA ILE A 519 6.36 -33.97 -13.77
C ILE A 519 4.85 -33.89 -13.55
N GLY A 520 4.43 -33.04 -12.60
CA GLY A 520 3.05 -32.64 -12.40
C GLY A 520 2.81 -31.20 -12.85
N LEU A 521 1.56 -30.88 -13.21
CA LEU A 521 1.13 -29.53 -13.61
C LEU A 521 -0.01 -29.05 -12.72
N VAL A 522 0.09 -27.81 -12.23
CA VAL A 522 -0.97 -27.13 -11.48
C VAL A 522 -1.14 -25.69 -11.95
N HIS A 523 -2.36 -25.31 -12.35
CA HIS A 523 -2.68 -23.94 -12.74
C HIS A 523 -4.09 -23.52 -12.31
N GLY A 524 -4.39 -22.21 -12.39
CA GLY A 524 -5.64 -21.60 -11.88
C GLY A 524 -6.91 -22.25 -12.41
N ARG A 525 -6.95 -22.65 -13.69
CA ARG A 525 -8.12 -23.19 -14.40
C ARG A 525 -8.42 -24.67 -14.17
N MET A 526 -7.52 -25.41 -13.55
CA MET A 526 -7.78 -26.84 -13.23
C MET A 526 -8.95 -26.96 -12.24
N LYS A 527 -9.72 -28.04 -12.39
CA LYS A 527 -10.75 -28.37 -11.41
C LYS A 527 -10.09 -28.61 -10.05
N PRO A 528 -10.74 -28.16 -8.97
CA PRO A 528 -10.18 -28.31 -7.63
C PRO A 528 -9.78 -29.76 -7.25
N ALA A 529 -10.57 -30.75 -7.67
CA ALA A 529 -10.24 -32.16 -7.42
C ALA A 529 -8.95 -32.62 -8.14
N GLU A 530 -8.72 -32.12 -9.36
CA GLU A 530 -7.51 -32.40 -10.12
C GLU A 530 -6.29 -31.73 -9.44
N LYS A 531 -6.43 -30.46 -9.00
CA LYS A 531 -5.38 -29.76 -8.23
C LYS A 531 -5.01 -30.54 -6.97
N GLN A 532 -6.00 -30.98 -6.21
CA GLN A 532 -5.79 -31.78 -5.00
C GLN A 532 -5.06 -33.09 -5.29
N ALA A 533 -5.46 -33.80 -6.33
CA ALA A 533 -4.81 -35.07 -6.71
C ALA A 533 -3.33 -34.87 -7.06
N VAL A 534 -3.01 -33.86 -7.88
CA VAL A 534 -1.62 -33.54 -8.24
C VAL A 534 -0.81 -33.08 -7.03
N MET A 535 -1.36 -32.19 -6.20
CA MET A 535 -0.67 -31.72 -4.99
C MET A 535 -0.45 -32.83 -3.98
N LYS A 536 -1.39 -33.76 -3.84
CA LYS A 536 -1.22 -34.95 -3.00
C LYS A 536 -0.12 -35.86 -3.54
N ALA A 537 -0.11 -36.18 -4.84
CA ALA A 537 0.92 -37.00 -5.47
C ALA A 537 2.31 -36.34 -5.31
N PHE A 538 2.40 -35.01 -5.40
CA PHE A 538 3.64 -34.29 -5.15
C PHE A 538 4.06 -34.35 -3.67
N LYS A 539 3.14 -34.19 -2.73
CA LYS A 539 3.40 -34.32 -1.31
C LYS A 539 3.84 -35.74 -0.92
N ASP A 540 3.21 -36.77 -1.51
CA ASP A 540 3.51 -38.16 -1.27
C ASP A 540 4.78 -38.65 -2.02
N ASN A 541 5.53 -37.72 -2.64
CA ASN A 541 6.77 -37.98 -3.39
C ASN A 541 6.60 -38.90 -4.62
N GLU A 542 5.40 -38.95 -5.18
CA GLU A 542 5.12 -39.67 -6.45
C GLU A 542 5.56 -38.85 -7.67
N LEU A 543 5.64 -37.51 -7.51
CA LEU A 543 6.11 -36.55 -8.50
C LEU A 543 7.40 -35.91 -8.04
N HIS A 544 8.34 -35.71 -8.96
CA HIS A 544 9.66 -35.09 -8.68
C HIS A 544 9.67 -33.58 -8.91
N LEU A 545 8.99 -33.13 -9.96
CA LEU A 545 8.91 -31.73 -10.37
C LEU A 545 7.46 -31.30 -10.50
N LEU A 546 7.12 -30.17 -9.91
CA LEU A 546 5.81 -29.54 -10.06
C LEU A 546 5.93 -28.24 -10.85
N VAL A 547 5.38 -28.25 -12.06
CA VAL A 547 5.23 -27.03 -12.88
C VAL A 547 3.92 -26.35 -12.48
N ALA A 548 3.98 -25.07 -12.19
CA ALA A 548 2.79 -24.36 -11.72
C ALA A 548 2.81 -22.88 -12.14
N THR A 549 1.63 -22.27 -12.12
CA THR A 549 1.48 -20.81 -12.12
C THR A 549 1.62 -20.27 -10.69
N THR A 550 1.42 -18.97 -10.51
CA THR A 550 1.43 -18.31 -9.19
C THR A 550 0.41 -18.88 -8.17
N VAL A 551 -0.49 -19.72 -8.61
CA VAL A 551 -1.50 -20.41 -7.78
C VAL A 551 -0.91 -21.18 -6.59
N ILE A 552 0.35 -21.61 -6.67
CA ILE A 552 1.04 -22.28 -5.55
C ILE A 552 1.51 -21.30 -4.45
N GLU A 553 1.34 -20.02 -4.63
CA GLU A 553 1.55 -19.00 -3.57
C GLU A 553 0.74 -19.34 -2.31
N VAL A 554 -0.44 -19.97 -2.51
CA VAL A 554 -1.30 -20.51 -1.45
C VAL A 554 -1.33 -22.04 -1.59
N GLY A 555 -0.60 -22.80 -0.75
CA GLY A 555 -0.54 -24.23 -0.99
C GLY A 555 -0.01 -25.10 0.13
N VAL A 556 0.01 -26.38 -0.19
CA VAL A 556 0.38 -27.49 0.69
C VAL A 556 1.86 -27.46 1.06
N ASP A 557 2.15 -27.83 2.27
CA ASP A 557 3.50 -27.98 2.81
C ASP A 557 4.15 -29.27 2.28
N VAL A 558 5.30 -29.13 1.59
CA VAL A 558 6.07 -30.25 1.02
C VAL A 558 7.51 -30.18 1.53
N PRO A 559 7.84 -30.86 2.65
CA PRO A 559 9.14 -30.74 3.29
C PRO A 559 10.34 -31.16 2.41
N ASN A 560 10.13 -32.10 1.47
CA ASN A 560 11.15 -32.57 0.56
C ASN A 560 11.45 -31.65 -0.63
N ALA A 561 10.59 -30.64 -0.87
CA ALA A 561 10.80 -29.64 -1.91
C ALA A 561 11.88 -28.65 -1.47
N SER A 562 13.04 -28.71 -2.11
CA SER A 562 14.22 -27.93 -1.76
C SER A 562 14.70 -27.01 -2.88
N LEU A 563 14.10 -27.06 -4.06
CA LEU A 563 14.46 -26.24 -5.20
C LEU A 563 13.22 -25.52 -5.75
N MET A 564 13.31 -24.19 -5.86
CA MET A 564 12.29 -23.33 -6.43
C MET A 564 12.87 -22.59 -7.63
N ILE A 565 12.31 -22.79 -8.80
CA ILE A 565 12.64 -22.03 -10.01
C ILE A 565 11.47 -21.10 -10.31
N ILE A 566 11.72 -19.81 -10.52
CA ILE A 566 10.72 -18.81 -10.90
C ILE A 566 11.15 -18.17 -12.21
N GLU A 567 10.41 -18.45 -13.28
CA GLU A 567 10.62 -17.80 -14.58
C GLU A 567 10.02 -16.40 -14.62
N ASN A 568 10.72 -15.47 -15.27
CA ASN A 568 10.35 -14.07 -15.42
C ASN A 568 9.95 -13.38 -14.08
N PRO A 569 10.79 -13.49 -13.02
CA PRO A 569 10.48 -12.97 -11.69
C PRO A 569 10.33 -11.44 -11.68
N GLU A 570 10.87 -10.74 -12.68
CA GLU A 570 10.75 -9.28 -12.84
C GLU A 570 9.29 -8.80 -12.98
N ARG A 571 8.36 -9.71 -13.22
CA ARG A 571 6.92 -9.44 -13.39
C ARG A 571 6.13 -9.52 -12.10
N LEU A 572 6.67 -10.23 -11.12
CA LEU A 572 6.02 -10.40 -9.82
C LEU A 572 6.44 -9.33 -8.82
N GLY A 573 5.54 -9.05 -7.87
CA GLY A 573 5.84 -8.23 -6.72
C GLY A 573 6.80 -8.94 -5.75
N LEU A 574 7.55 -8.16 -4.95
CA LEU A 574 8.47 -8.70 -3.95
C LEU A 574 7.78 -9.61 -2.94
N ALA A 575 6.58 -9.24 -2.49
CA ALA A 575 5.77 -10.04 -1.58
C ALA A 575 5.43 -11.42 -2.18
N GLN A 576 5.01 -11.48 -3.44
CA GLN A 576 4.68 -12.73 -4.14
C GLN A 576 5.92 -13.62 -4.31
N LEU A 577 7.04 -13.02 -4.75
CA LEU A 577 8.30 -13.73 -4.88
C LEU A 577 8.77 -14.31 -3.54
N HIS A 578 8.62 -13.55 -2.46
CA HIS A 578 8.94 -14.01 -1.11
C HIS A 578 8.04 -15.16 -0.65
N GLN A 579 6.74 -15.09 -0.91
CA GLN A 579 5.78 -16.16 -0.59
C GLN A 579 6.10 -17.43 -1.38
N LEU A 580 6.38 -17.33 -2.68
CA LEU A 580 6.79 -18.46 -3.51
C LEU A 580 8.09 -19.06 -2.99
N ARG A 581 9.11 -18.25 -2.71
CA ARG A 581 10.37 -18.71 -2.11
C ARG A 581 10.13 -19.47 -0.79
N GLY A 582 9.20 -19.00 0.03
CA GLY A 582 8.83 -19.63 1.30
C GLY A 582 8.18 -21.01 1.17
N ARG A 583 7.89 -21.50 -0.04
CA ARG A 583 7.38 -22.86 -0.30
C ARG A 583 8.46 -23.92 -0.18
N VAL A 584 9.74 -23.55 -0.28
CA VAL A 584 10.89 -24.41 -0.01
C VAL A 584 11.53 -24.04 1.33
N GLY A 585 12.51 -24.80 1.80
CA GLY A 585 13.18 -24.56 3.08
C GLY A 585 12.36 -24.99 4.31
N ARG A 586 11.42 -25.90 4.15
CA ARG A 586 10.56 -26.43 5.22
C ARG A 586 11.09 -27.73 5.85
N GLY A 587 12.14 -28.30 5.28
CA GLY A 587 12.87 -29.43 5.80
C GLY A 587 14.27 -29.04 6.30
N THR A 588 15.03 -30.04 6.72
CA THR A 588 16.42 -29.88 7.20
C THR A 588 17.44 -29.75 6.06
N VAL A 589 17.02 -29.93 4.81
CA VAL A 589 17.87 -29.92 3.62
C VAL A 589 18.08 -28.50 3.12
N ALA A 590 19.32 -28.16 2.72
CA ALA A 590 19.62 -26.87 2.11
C ALA A 590 18.73 -26.63 0.87
N SER A 591 18.10 -25.47 0.84
CA SER A 591 17.13 -25.09 -0.19
C SER A 591 17.60 -23.90 -1.01
N HIS A 592 17.23 -23.91 -2.29
CA HIS A 592 17.65 -22.90 -3.26
C HIS A 592 16.44 -22.31 -4.00
N CYS A 593 16.50 -21.02 -4.25
CA CYS A 593 15.55 -20.31 -5.10
C CYS A 593 16.28 -19.67 -6.28
N VAL A 594 15.90 -20.05 -7.49
CA VAL A 594 16.46 -19.53 -8.74
C VAL A 594 15.46 -18.58 -9.38
N LEU A 595 15.86 -17.33 -9.51
CA LEU A 595 15.12 -16.28 -10.20
C LEU A 595 15.63 -16.18 -11.64
N LEU A 596 14.93 -16.82 -12.58
CA LEU A 596 15.32 -16.91 -13.98
C LEU A 596 14.72 -15.74 -14.75
N TYR A 597 15.52 -14.67 -14.93
CA TYR A 597 15.04 -13.41 -15.48
C TYR A 597 15.36 -13.22 -16.97
N HIS A 598 14.50 -12.47 -17.66
CA HIS A 598 14.74 -12.05 -19.04
C HIS A 598 15.57 -10.76 -19.10
N SER A 599 16.66 -10.78 -19.90
CA SER A 599 17.53 -9.62 -20.09
C SER A 599 17.07 -8.72 -21.26
N PRO A 600 17.22 -7.35 -21.16
CA PRO A 600 17.79 -6.58 -20.05
C PRO A 600 16.77 -6.27 -18.95
N LEU A 601 17.20 -6.29 -17.70
CA LEU A 601 16.37 -5.88 -16.56
C LEU A 601 16.28 -4.35 -16.44
N SER A 602 15.10 -3.83 -16.11
CA SER A 602 14.93 -2.45 -15.70
C SER A 602 15.66 -2.18 -14.36
N LYS A 603 16.00 -0.92 -14.07
CA LYS A 603 16.63 -0.54 -12.79
C LYS A 603 15.79 -0.95 -11.57
N THR A 604 14.47 -0.84 -11.68
CA THR A 604 13.53 -1.25 -10.62
C THR A 604 13.51 -2.76 -10.43
N ALA A 605 13.50 -3.55 -11.52
CA ALA A 605 13.57 -5.00 -11.45
C ALA A 605 14.90 -5.47 -10.85
N GLN A 606 16.04 -4.87 -11.22
CA GLN A 606 17.34 -5.16 -10.63
C GLN A 606 17.34 -4.94 -9.12
N LYS A 607 16.79 -3.80 -8.65
CA LYS A 607 16.67 -3.53 -7.21
C LYS A 607 15.80 -4.58 -6.51
N ARG A 608 14.63 -4.93 -7.06
CA ARG A 608 13.73 -5.94 -6.47
C ARG A 608 14.38 -7.31 -6.35
N LEU A 609 14.97 -7.82 -7.43
CA LEU A 609 15.65 -9.12 -7.40
C LEU A 609 16.88 -9.10 -6.48
N GLY A 610 17.58 -7.97 -6.38
CA GLY A 610 18.67 -7.73 -5.43
C GLY A 610 18.23 -7.92 -3.98
N VAL A 611 17.11 -7.32 -3.59
CA VAL A 611 16.54 -7.42 -2.22
C VAL A 611 16.30 -8.89 -1.84
N LEU A 612 15.67 -9.68 -2.73
CA LEU A 612 15.41 -11.10 -2.47
C LEU A 612 16.68 -11.94 -2.35
N ARG A 613 17.73 -11.58 -3.09
CA ARG A 613 19.02 -12.27 -3.02
C ARG A 613 19.76 -11.96 -1.71
N GLU A 614 19.60 -10.73 -1.19
CA GLU A 614 20.34 -10.24 -0.02
C GLU A 614 19.68 -10.60 1.31
N SER A 615 18.34 -10.77 1.35
CA SER A 615 17.59 -10.99 2.57
C SER A 615 16.65 -12.20 2.48
N ASN A 616 16.56 -12.94 3.58
CA ASN A 616 15.54 -13.95 3.83
C ASN A 616 14.44 -13.45 4.78
N ASP A 617 14.62 -12.29 5.39
CA ASP A 617 13.67 -11.69 6.32
C ASP A 617 12.54 -11.01 5.56
N GLY A 618 11.31 -11.51 5.74
CA GLY A 618 10.12 -11.00 5.09
C GLY A 618 9.79 -9.55 5.48
N PHE A 619 10.12 -9.11 6.70
CA PHE A 619 9.90 -7.72 7.14
C PHE A 619 10.86 -6.75 6.45
N VAL A 620 12.13 -7.14 6.28
CA VAL A 620 13.11 -6.36 5.52
C VAL A 620 12.68 -6.26 4.06
N ILE A 621 12.22 -7.37 3.46
CA ILE A 621 11.75 -7.42 2.08
C ILE A 621 10.52 -6.52 1.89
N ALA A 622 9.55 -6.58 2.81
CA ALA A 622 8.36 -5.74 2.76
C ALA A 622 8.70 -4.25 2.90
N GLN A 623 9.65 -3.90 3.78
CA GLN A 623 10.12 -2.53 3.94
C GLN A 623 10.79 -2.01 2.65
N ARG A 624 11.62 -2.83 2.02
CA ARG A 624 12.26 -2.50 0.74
C ARG A 624 11.26 -2.41 -0.41
N ASP A 625 10.22 -3.25 -0.42
CA ASP A 625 9.14 -3.16 -1.42
C ASP A 625 8.39 -1.83 -1.30
N LEU A 626 8.10 -1.40 -0.06
CA LEU A 626 7.50 -0.09 0.22
C LEU A 626 8.38 1.08 -0.29
N GLU A 627 9.69 1.00 -0.07
CA GLU A 627 10.65 2.01 -0.55
C GLU A 627 10.73 2.07 -2.09
N ILE A 628 10.58 0.94 -2.77
CA ILE A 628 10.68 0.83 -4.24
C ILE A 628 9.39 1.29 -4.92
N ARG A 629 8.23 0.91 -4.40
CA ARG A 629 6.92 1.16 -5.03
C ARG A 629 6.21 2.39 -4.50
N GLY A 630 6.48 2.75 -3.25
CA GLY A 630 5.67 3.72 -2.51
C GLY A 630 4.38 3.12 -1.90
N PRO A 631 3.78 3.83 -0.93
CA PRO A 631 2.64 3.33 -0.15
C PRO A 631 1.36 3.15 -0.97
N GLY A 632 1.12 3.98 -1.98
CA GLY A 632 -0.09 3.96 -2.80
C GLY A 632 -0.23 2.70 -3.65
N GLU A 633 0.87 2.20 -4.20
CA GLU A 633 0.88 0.99 -5.04
C GLU A 633 0.84 -0.29 -4.19
N LEU A 634 1.46 -0.26 -3.00
CA LEU A 634 1.51 -1.43 -2.12
C LEU A 634 0.14 -1.76 -1.49
N LEU A 635 -0.62 -0.75 -1.11
CA LEU A 635 -1.89 -0.92 -0.40
C LEU A 635 -3.09 -1.09 -1.32
N GLY A 636 -2.97 -0.73 -2.59
CA GLY A 636 -4.08 -0.65 -3.52
C GLY A 636 -5.17 0.29 -2.98
N THR A 637 -5.22 1.53 -3.45
CA THR A 637 -6.10 2.61 -2.97
C THR A 637 -7.58 2.22 -2.80
N LYS A 638 -8.04 1.17 -3.49
CA LYS A 638 -9.41 0.64 -3.39
C LYS A 638 -9.62 -0.41 -2.28
N GLN A 639 -8.55 -1.04 -1.76
CA GLN A 639 -8.68 -2.15 -0.81
C GLN A 639 -8.54 -1.74 0.65
N THR A 640 -7.80 -0.67 0.94
CA THR A 640 -7.51 -0.25 2.31
C THR A 640 -8.35 0.92 2.81
N GLY A 641 -9.07 1.60 1.90
CA GLY A 641 -9.83 2.81 2.24
C GLY A 641 -8.97 3.95 2.79
N MET A 642 -7.64 3.86 2.69
CA MET A 642 -6.77 4.99 3.02
C MET A 642 -6.99 6.11 2.02
N ALA A 643 -7.27 7.30 2.51
CA ALA A 643 -7.30 8.50 1.69
C ALA A 643 -5.89 8.78 1.15
N ASP A 644 -5.79 9.20 -0.11
CA ASP A 644 -4.54 9.73 -0.64
C ASP A 644 -4.11 10.92 0.21
N PHE A 645 -2.90 10.86 0.75
CA PHE A 645 -2.33 11.97 1.51
C PHE A 645 -2.13 13.19 0.62
N LYS A 646 -2.39 14.37 1.16
CA LYS A 646 -2.20 15.65 0.46
C LYS A 646 -0.74 16.11 0.49
N ILE A 647 -0.02 15.82 1.57
CA ILE A 647 1.36 16.25 1.79
C ILE A 647 2.24 15.17 2.44
N ALA A 648 1.67 14.32 3.30
CA ALA A 648 2.42 13.28 3.99
C ALA A 648 2.82 12.16 3.03
N ASP A 649 4.01 11.59 3.26
CA ASP A 649 4.52 10.39 2.59
C ASP A 649 4.99 9.41 3.65
N LEU A 650 4.37 8.23 3.73
CA LEU A 650 4.64 7.25 4.79
C LEU A 650 6.07 6.70 4.78
N VAL A 651 6.75 6.72 3.65
CA VAL A 651 8.15 6.29 3.55
C VAL A 651 9.08 7.40 4.03
N ARG A 652 8.89 8.59 3.48
CA ARG A 652 9.69 9.77 3.82
C ARG A 652 9.52 10.17 5.29
N ASP A 653 8.28 10.17 5.77
CA ASP A 653 7.88 10.78 7.04
C ASP A 653 7.77 9.75 8.18
N GLN A 654 8.19 8.49 7.96
CA GLN A 654 8.12 7.41 8.96
C GLN A 654 8.68 7.78 10.32
N ARG A 655 9.70 8.65 10.37
CA ARG A 655 10.31 9.14 11.60
C ARG A 655 9.34 9.92 12.51
N LEU A 656 8.28 10.49 11.93
CA LEU A 656 7.28 11.28 12.66
C LEU A 656 6.19 10.40 13.30
N ILE A 657 6.01 9.16 12.84
CA ILE A 657 4.90 8.28 13.24
C ILE A 657 4.85 8.03 14.75
N PRO A 658 5.96 7.71 15.46
CA PRO A 658 5.90 7.49 16.91
C PRO A 658 5.41 8.72 17.67
N GLU A 659 5.84 9.92 17.28
CA GLU A 659 5.42 11.17 17.88
C GLU A 659 3.97 11.50 17.55
N VAL A 660 3.55 11.29 16.30
CA VAL A 660 2.15 11.42 15.87
C VAL A 660 1.24 10.55 16.73
N GLN A 661 1.60 9.30 16.96
CA GLN A 661 0.79 8.38 17.76
C GLN A 661 0.69 8.81 19.23
N ARG A 662 1.79 9.29 19.80
CA ARG A 662 1.81 9.83 21.16
C ARG A 662 0.86 11.03 21.29
N ILE A 663 0.96 11.97 20.35
CA ILE A 663 0.14 13.18 20.32
C ILE A 663 -1.32 12.84 20.03
N ALA A 664 -1.60 11.92 19.09
CA ALA A 664 -2.95 11.51 18.74
C ALA A 664 -3.69 10.90 19.94
N ARG A 665 -3.05 10.01 20.72
CA ARG A 665 -3.65 9.46 21.95
C ARG A 665 -3.95 10.57 22.95
N HIS A 666 -3.01 11.48 23.17
CA HIS A 666 -3.22 12.58 24.10
C HIS A 666 -4.37 13.50 23.67
N ILE A 667 -4.46 13.85 22.37
CA ILE A 667 -5.56 14.66 21.84
C ILE A 667 -6.89 13.92 21.94
N HIS A 668 -6.91 12.62 21.59
CA HIS A 668 -8.10 11.79 21.68
C HIS A 668 -8.67 11.76 23.11
N ASP A 669 -7.79 11.58 24.11
CA ASP A 669 -8.22 11.41 25.52
C ASP A 669 -8.55 12.74 26.19
N GLN A 670 -7.82 13.82 25.90
CA GLN A 670 -7.93 15.08 26.62
C GLN A 670 -8.66 16.19 25.83
N TYR A 671 -8.70 16.11 24.50
CA TYR A 671 -9.25 17.16 23.62
C TYR A 671 -10.16 16.58 22.53
N PRO A 672 -11.26 15.89 22.87
CA PRO A 672 -12.10 15.19 21.89
C PRO A 672 -12.71 16.11 20.82
N HIS A 673 -13.01 17.37 21.16
CA HIS A 673 -13.51 18.36 20.19
C HIS A 673 -12.45 18.73 19.14
N ASN A 674 -11.19 18.88 19.58
CA ASN A 674 -10.09 19.14 18.66
C ASN A 674 -9.82 17.92 17.77
N ALA A 675 -9.91 16.70 18.32
CA ALA A 675 -9.81 15.47 17.57
C ALA A 675 -10.80 15.42 16.41
N SER A 676 -12.09 15.64 16.68
CA SER A 676 -13.15 15.66 15.66
C SER A 676 -12.90 16.74 14.60
N ALA A 677 -12.51 17.95 15.02
CA ALA A 677 -12.26 19.07 14.11
C ALA A 677 -11.00 18.83 13.22
N ILE A 678 -9.95 18.19 13.72
CA ILE A 678 -8.76 17.81 12.93
C ILE A 678 -9.14 16.75 11.89
N ILE A 679 -9.92 15.74 12.26
CA ILE A 679 -10.42 14.70 11.35
C ILE A 679 -11.25 15.36 10.23
N GLU A 680 -12.22 16.19 10.59
CA GLU A 680 -13.09 16.88 9.62
C GLU A 680 -12.29 17.75 8.64
N ARG A 681 -11.29 18.49 9.13
CA ARG A 681 -10.42 19.36 8.31
C ARG A 681 -9.68 18.61 7.21
N TRP A 682 -9.12 17.46 7.53
CA TRP A 682 -8.24 16.73 6.62
C TRP A 682 -8.95 15.64 5.82
N LEU A 683 -9.88 14.91 6.45
CA LEU A 683 -10.54 13.75 5.87
C LEU A 683 -11.97 14.09 5.39
N GLY A 684 -12.65 15.08 6.01
CA GLY A 684 -13.98 15.53 5.63
C GLY A 684 -15.02 14.40 5.66
N GLU A 685 -15.98 14.45 4.72
CA GLU A 685 -17.00 13.39 4.59
C GLU A 685 -16.46 12.05 4.09
N ARG A 686 -15.18 11.99 3.68
CA ARG A 686 -14.48 10.76 3.29
C ARG A 686 -14.19 9.85 4.48
N ASP A 687 -14.52 10.26 5.68
CA ASP A 687 -14.40 9.44 6.90
C ASP A 687 -15.48 8.34 6.93
N ILE A 688 -15.40 7.46 5.92
CA ILE A 688 -16.27 6.29 5.78
C ILE A 688 -16.04 5.31 6.95
N TYR A 689 -14.87 5.39 7.60
CA TYR A 689 -14.51 4.53 8.72
C TYR A 689 -15.13 4.93 10.05
N ALA A 690 -15.41 6.20 10.28
CA ALA A 690 -16.09 6.64 11.50
C ALA A 690 -17.62 6.36 11.45
N LYS A 691 -18.16 6.11 10.25
CA LYS A 691 -19.59 5.81 10.04
C LYS A 691 -19.90 4.32 9.88
N ALA A 692 -18.88 3.45 9.76
CA ALA A 692 -19.02 2.00 9.73
C ALA A 692 -18.64 1.39 11.09
#